data_eb6086c31d6dd4dde9551dc2aa537069
#
_entry.id   eb6086c31d6dd4dde9551dc2aa537069
#
_cell.length_a   1.000
_cell.length_b   1.000
_cell.length_c   1.000
_cell.angle_alpha   90.00
_cell.angle_beta   90.00
_cell.angle_gamma   90.00
#
_symmetry.space_group_name_H-M   'P 1'
#
loop_
_entity.id
_entity.type
_entity.pdbx_description
1 polymer ?
#
loop_
_entity_poly.entity_id
_entity_poly.type
_entity_poly.pdbx_seq_one_letter_code
_entity_poly.pdbx_strand_id
1 'polypeptide(L)'
;MLTTFILESKVLFLGAMTQDEAFGHPGTCPTWSPSTLTFLGTAQNPTSKVWFTGFDGIISQIFYPSADKAATVDWQFLVGDSAKTWVDEEKQDTISQVSLNNTRSLSWKITNTAKNGKYQIDKTIFTDPNRNTLIQQVTFTALSGTLDNFNLYTLYHPAIDNNGKATTGYSTTYKNIQMLIAENPTSNQASALASSLGFKKGMMSSGFVGRSDGWQDLKGGEVDNTMNWTYEKATNGNIAQMAMFDLSPYANQKSVTFNLVLGFGNSDKNAESEAVGTLKDNFSTMLSAYNTQWNSYTNHLNTYGGTADTQYYVAAMVLKAATDKASGAMVAGLGNPWGNSNYSICTPSGIEMSGGYHLIWPRDLYKFASALLVAGDTATPKKALDWLLSTLQQPDGHFLQNAFADGTPYWNGIQMDETAFPIILAWKLDRTDADTYIKHIKPAADYIVKNGPVTGQERWEENAGYSPGTIAAEIAGLVCAADIAKVNGDTTSEKRYLATADYWQGMVENWTFTTSGSIGNGKYFERIDDNGNPNDGHILHIGNGGGDRDERSIVDSSFLELVRHGVKAANNPYILSSLPAIDSTIKQTIPGKGEGWFRYNHDGYGETSTGADYTGAGIGRLWPIFTGERGHFAIARGNKADSYLATMRAFANPSYMISEQVWDLNAPSGYTPGSPTKSMTPLSWSMGEYITLLASNYTHKVMDMPEVVYQRYVVNSSKPHQGKTVDYQEADSKQGLALTIYYKGLLTNSEQVKLHWGYDNWQQVTDNLMSQREDGFWETKLSVPATGTTLNFAFTDGNNWDNNGGNNWNETISPS
;
A
#
# COMPACT_ATOMS: atom_id res chain seq x y z
N MET A 1 -59.29 -26.07 -2.12
CA MET A 1 -58.56 -26.98 -2.99
C MET A 1 -58.78 -26.44 -4.43
N LEU A 2 -57.91 -25.63 -4.92
CA LEU A 2 -57.77 -25.31 -6.35
C LEU A 2 -56.30 -24.96 -6.58
N THR A 3 -55.61 -25.90 -7.20
CA THR A 3 -54.21 -25.82 -7.60
C THR A 3 -54.16 -25.14 -8.96
N THR A 4 -53.64 -23.93 -8.99
CA THR A 4 -53.41 -23.21 -10.28
C THR A 4 -52.02 -23.62 -10.77
N PHE A 5 -51.93 -24.36 -11.85
CA PHE A 5 -50.72 -24.61 -12.59
C PHE A 5 -50.38 -23.35 -13.40
N ILE A 6 -49.25 -22.74 -13.14
CA ILE A 6 -48.65 -21.75 -14.04
C ILE A 6 -47.82 -22.51 -15.07
N LEU A 7 -48.28 -22.57 -16.31
CA LEU A 7 -47.50 -23.00 -17.47
C LEU A 7 -46.56 -21.82 -17.83
N GLU A 8 -45.26 -21.99 -17.56
CA GLU A 8 -44.26 -21.15 -18.22
C GLU A 8 -44.12 -21.57 -19.68
N SER A 9 -44.54 -20.70 -20.59
CA SER A 9 -44.33 -20.91 -22.00
C SER A 9 -42.86 -20.70 -22.33
N LYS A 10 -42.12 -21.77 -22.60
CA LYS A 10 -40.80 -21.72 -23.25
C LYS A 10 -40.99 -21.24 -24.70
N VAL A 11 -40.51 -20.03 -24.96
CA VAL A 11 -40.42 -19.54 -26.33
C VAL A 11 -39.10 -20.04 -26.92
N LEU A 12 -39.19 -20.98 -27.87
CA LEU A 12 -38.05 -21.38 -28.68
C LEU A 12 -37.71 -20.21 -29.63
N PHE A 13 -36.54 -19.59 -29.46
CA PHE A 13 -35.97 -18.66 -30.43
C PHE A 13 -34.98 -19.40 -31.33
N LEU A 14 -35.37 -19.57 -32.58
CA LEU A 14 -34.53 -20.02 -33.70
C LEU A 14 -34.21 -18.80 -34.57
N GLY A 15 -32.91 -18.40 -34.59
CA GLY A 15 -32.38 -17.36 -35.47
C GLY A 15 -31.67 -16.26 -34.71
N ALA A 16 -30.49 -15.83 -35.20
CA ALA A 16 -29.80 -14.68 -34.67
C ALA A 16 -30.71 -13.45 -34.76
N MET A 17 -31.26 -13.02 -33.62
CA MET A 17 -32.04 -11.79 -33.53
C MET A 17 -31.09 -10.66 -33.11
N THR A 18 -30.88 -9.71 -34.01
CA THR A 18 -30.34 -8.40 -33.61
C THR A 18 -31.41 -7.72 -32.74
N GLN A 19 -31.15 -7.56 -31.47
CA GLN A 19 -32.01 -6.74 -30.59
C GLN A 19 -31.25 -5.45 -30.31
N ASP A 20 -31.95 -4.32 -30.40
CA ASP A 20 -31.35 -2.98 -30.22
C ASP A 20 -30.75 -2.81 -28.80
N GLU A 21 -31.37 -3.38 -27.77
CA GLU A 21 -30.94 -3.25 -26.38
C GLU A 21 -30.90 -4.63 -25.68
N ALA A 22 -29.85 -4.87 -24.90
CA ALA A 22 -29.70 -6.11 -24.13
C ALA A 22 -30.70 -6.19 -22.98
N PHE A 23 -31.14 -7.40 -22.64
CA PHE A 23 -31.99 -7.66 -21.46
C PHE A 23 -31.15 -7.81 -20.20
N GLY A 24 -31.77 -7.66 -19.02
CA GLY A 24 -31.15 -7.98 -17.72
C GLY A 24 -30.44 -6.82 -17.03
N HIS A 25 -30.77 -5.58 -17.42
CA HIS A 25 -30.33 -4.37 -16.71
C HIS A 25 -30.59 -4.48 -15.18
N PRO A 26 -29.71 -4.03 -14.34
CA PRO A 26 -28.39 -3.42 -14.61
C PRO A 26 -27.22 -4.43 -14.64
N GLY A 27 -27.48 -5.69 -14.78
CA GLY A 27 -26.52 -6.77 -14.62
C GLY A 27 -26.39 -7.25 -13.16
N THR A 28 -25.52 -8.22 -12.94
CA THR A 28 -25.13 -8.65 -11.60
C THR A 28 -24.23 -7.60 -10.94
N CYS A 29 -24.05 -7.75 -9.64
CA CYS A 29 -23.11 -6.93 -8.90
C CYS A 29 -21.70 -7.08 -9.45
N PRO A 30 -20.97 -6.01 -9.76
CA PRO A 30 -19.61 -6.12 -10.22
C PRO A 30 -18.71 -6.68 -9.12
N THR A 31 -17.76 -7.52 -9.54
CA THR A 31 -16.65 -8.01 -8.73
C THR A 31 -15.36 -7.68 -9.48
N TRP A 32 -14.36 -7.21 -8.75
CA TRP A 32 -13.07 -6.90 -9.36
C TRP A 32 -12.22 -8.16 -9.54
N SER A 33 -11.27 -8.09 -10.46
CA SER A 33 -10.32 -9.18 -10.65
C SER A 33 -9.40 -9.34 -9.44
N PRO A 34 -8.97 -10.57 -9.12
CA PRO A 34 -7.98 -10.81 -8.08
C PRO A 34 -6.68 -10.03 -8.33
N SER A 35 -6.02 -9.64 -7.25
CA SER A 35 -4.76 -8.90 -7.29
C SER A 35 -3.51 -9.79 -7.20
N THR A 36 -3.63 -11.05 -7.59
CA THR A 36 -2.50 -11.98 -7.76
C THR A 36 -1.77 -11.72 -9.07
N LEU A 37 -1.29 -10.49 -9.24
CA LEU A 37 -0.78 -10.03 -10.53
C LEU A 37 0.51 -10.76 -10.90
N THR A 38 0.60 -11.13 -12.18
CA THR A 38 1.80 -11.70 -12.79
C THR A 38 2.47 -10.76 -13.77
N PHE A 39 1.80 -9.69 -14.16
CA PHE A 39 2.36 -8.62 -14.97
C PHE A 39 1.60 -7.31 -14.76
N LEU A 40 2.29 -6.22 -14.92
CA LEU A 40 1.73 -4.86 -14.93
C LEU A 40 2.61 -3.94 -15.75
N GLY A 41 2.10 -2.80 -16.16
CA GLY A 41 2.90 -1.82 -16.88
C GLY A 41 2.16 -0.55 -17.25
N THR A 42 2.95 0.40 -17.70
CA THR A 42 2.52 1.68 -18.28
C THR A 42 3.69 2.24 -19.07
N ALA A 43 3.48 3.12 -20.03
CA ALA A 43 4.58 3.87 -20.64
C ALA A 43 5.25 4.76 -19.59
N GLN A 44 6.55 4.90 -19.66
CA GLN A 44 7.31 5.67 -18.68
C GLN A 44 7.02 7.19 -18.77
N ASN A 45 6.67 7.69 -19.94
CA ASN A 45 6.37 9.10 -20.19
C ASN A 45 4.96 9.52 -19.68
N PRO A 46 4.69 10.82 -19.55
CA PRO A 46 3.39 11.34 -19.10
C PRO A 46 2.34 11.43 -20.25
N THR A 47 2.69 11.16 -21.48
CA THR A 47 1.78 11.27 -22.65
C THR A 47 0.71 10.19 -22.59
N SER A 48 1.11 8.95 -22.39
CA SER A 48 0.18 7.84 -22.18
C SER A 48 -0.29 7.82 -20.75
N LYS A 49 -1.59 7.93 -20.53
CA LYS A 49 -2.25 7.90 -19.21
C LYS A 49 -2.97 6.56 -18.99
N VAL A 50 -2.37 5.47 -19.49
CA VAL A 50 -2.93 4.13 -19.37
C VAL A 50 -1.97 3.24 -18.59
N TRP A 51 -2.49 2.52 -17.60
CA TRP A 51 -1.81 1.46 -16.87
C TRP A 51 -2.56 0.15 -17.09
N PHE A 52 -1.88 -0.96 -16.99
CA PHE A 52 -2.50 -2.27 -17.09
C PHE A 52 -1.90 -3.25 -16.08
N THR A 53 -2.70 -4.20 -15.69
CA THR A 53 -2.32 -5.33 -14.85
C THR A 53 -2.84 -6.63 -15.44
N GLY A 54 -2.33 -7.76 -14.96
CA GLY A 54 -2.84 -9.06 -15.40
C GLY A 54 -2.46 -10.20 -14.47
N PHE A 55 -3.27 -11.23 -14.50
CA PHE A 55 -3.11 -12.49 -13.78
C PHE A 55 -3.60 -13.65 -14.65
N ASP A 56 -3.19 -14.86 -14.36
CA ASP A 56 -3.61 -16.08 -15.08
C ASP A 56 -3.58 -15.95 -16.62
N GLY A 57 -2.60 -15.19 -17.11
CA GLY A 57 -2.39 -14.98 -18.54
C GLY A 57 -3.35 -14.00 -19.22
N ILE A 58 -4.30 -13.40 -18.51
CA ILE A 58 -5.24 -12.40 -19.05
C ILE A 58 -4.91 -11.01 -18.52
N ILE A 59 -5.44 -9.97 -19.18
CA ILE A 59 -5.44 -8.62 -18.62
C ILE A 59 -6.52 -8.57 -17.53
N SER A 60 -6.15 -8.10 -16.35
CA SER A 60 -7.07 -7.79 -15.28
C SER A 60 -7.49 -6.32 -15.36
N GLN A 61 -7.04 -5.47 -14.45
CA GLN A 61 -7.46 -4.08 -14.47
C GLN A 61 -6.64 -3.23 -15.46
N ILE A 62 -7.31 -2.29 -16.10
CA ILE A 62 -6.70 -1.23 -16.89
C ILE A 62 -7.16 0.09 -16.27
N PHE A 63 -6.22 1.01 -16.06
CA PHE A 63 -6.49 2.28 -15.39
C PHE A 63 -6.39 3.43 -16.40
N TYR A 64 -7.31 4.38 -16.30
CA TYR A 64 -7.37 5.61 -17.06
C TYR A 64 -8.29 6.62 -16.37
N PRO A 65 -7.98 7.91 -16.30
CA PRO A 65 -6.77 8.61 -16.79
C PRO A 65 -5.67 8.71 -15.69
N SER A 66 -5.86 8.08 -14.56
CA SER A 66 -4.95 8.07 -13.41
C SER A 66 -4.77 6.67 -12.85
N ALA A 67 -3.72 6.47 -12.07
CA ALA A 67 -3.33 5.16 -11.53
C ALA A 67 -4.34 4.58 -10.51
N ASP A 68 -5.26 5.38 -10.01
CA ASP A 68 -6.31 5.01 -9.05
C ASP A 68 -7.69 4.76 -9.69
N LYS A 69 -7.86 5.05 -10.98
CA LYS A 69 -9.14 4.92 -11.69
C LYS A 69 -9.16 3.69 -12.58
N ALA A 70 -9.61 2.56 -12.05
CA ALA A 70 -9.76 1.33 -12.82
C ALA A 70 -10.92 1.49 -13.85
N ALA A 71 -10.61 1.39 -15.13
CA ALA A 71 -11.57 1.51 -16.22
C ALA A 71 -11.98 0.14 -16.81
N THR A 72 -11.43 -0.96 -16.28
CA THR A 72 -11.66 -2.32 -16.76
C THR A 72 -11.60 -3.29 -15.59
N VAL A 73 -12.49 -4.27 -15.55
CA VAL A 73 -12.46 -5.39 -14.61
C VAL A 73 -11.54 -6.48 -15.13
N ASP A 74 -11.78 -6.98 -16.34
CA ASP A 74 -10.90 -7.91 -17.04
C ASP A 74 -11.09 -7.88 -18.56
N TRP A 75 -10.14 -8.51 -19.28
CA TRP A 75 -10.15 -8.64 -20.72
C TRP A 75 -9.41 -9.92 -21.12
N GLN A 76 -10.13 -10.84 -21.78
CA GLN A 76 -9.64 -12.16 -22.12
C GLN A 76 -10.18 -12.65 -23.47
N PHE A 77 -9.74 -13.83 -23.90
CA PHE A 77 -10.25 -14.54 -25.05
C PHE A 77 -11.16 -15.71 -24.64
N LEU A 78 -12.16 -15.99 -25.49
CA LEU A 78 -12.87 -17.27 -25.49
C LEU A 78 -12.53 -17.98 -26.81
N VAL A 79 -12.38 -19.30 -26.75
CA VAL A 79 -12.06 -20.12 -27.93
C VAL A 79 -13.05 -21.26 -28.02
N GLY A 80 -13.82 -21.31 -29.09
CA GLY A 80 -14.70 -22.43 -29.40
C GLY A 80 -14.21 -23.21 -30.62
N ASP A 81 -14.70 -24.45 -30.80
CA ASP A 81 -14.52 -25.16 -32.03
C ASP A 81 -15.65 -24.83 -33.05
N SER A 82 -15.32 -24.91 -34.33
CA SER A 82 -16.29 -24.65 -35.39
C SER A 82 -17.41 -25.72 -35.45
N ALA A 83 -17.19 -26.91 -34.85
CA ALA A 83 -18.20 -27.96 -34.69
C ALA A 83 -19.14 -27.75 -33.51
N LYS A 84 -18.92 -26.68 -32.71
CA LYS A 84 -19.76 -26.28 -31.55
C LYS A 84 -19.81 -27.33 -30.44
N THR A 85 -18.73 -28.04 -30.22
CA THR A 85 -18.69 -29.12 -29.20
C THR A 85 -18.09 -28.67 -27.88
N TRP A 86 -17.34 -27.56 -27.85
CA TRP A 86 -16.74 -26.98 -26.65
C TRP A 86 -16.44 -25.48 -26.82
N VAL A 87 -16.36 -24.79 -25.70
CA VAL A 87 -15.81 -23.42 -25.56
C VAL A 87 -14.91 -23.38 -24.35
N ASP A 88 -13.69 -22.93 -24.53
CA ASP A 88 -12.69 -22.66 -23.49
C ASP A 88 -12.69 -21.19 -23.10
N GLU A 89 -12.47 -20.90 -21.83
CA GLU A 89 -12.21 -19.58 -21.26
C GLU A 89 -10.71 -19.46 -21.00
N GLU A 90 -10.05 -18.43 -21.56
CA GLU A 90 -8.60 -18.29 -21.51
C GLU A 90 -8.03 -18.44 -20.10
N LYS A 91 -8.57 -17.71 -19.11
CA LYS A 91 -8.07 -17.75 -17.72
C LYS A 91 -8.26 -19.10 -17.03
N GLN A 92 -9.26 -19.88 -17.42
CA GLN A 92 -9.59 -21.16 -16.77
C GLN A 92 -9.02 -22.36 -17.49
N ASP A 93 -9.03 -22.34 -18.83
CA ASP A 93 -8.80 -23.51 -19.66
C ASP A 93 -7.42 -23.51 -20.33
N THR A 94 -6.53 -22.57 -19.95
CA THR A 94 -5.14 -22.53 -20.40
C THR A 94 -4.13 -22.67 -19.26
N ILE A 95 -2.89 -22.97 -19.64
CA ILE A 95 -1.70 -22.89 -18.77
C ILE A 95 -0.88 -21.70 -19.28
N SER A 96 -0.70 -20.74 -18.39
CA SER A 96 -0.04 -19.46 -18.72
C SER A 96 1.44 -19.47 -18.36
N GLN A 97 2.26 -18.94 -19.25
CA GLN A 97 3.64 -18.58 -19.00
C GLN A 97 3.82 -17.08 -19.25
N VAL A 98 4.34 -16.38 -18.24
CA VAL A 98 4.54 -14.93 -18.27
C VAL A 98 6.02 -14.61 -18.12
N SER A 99 6.55 -13.72 -18.95
CA SER A 99 7.93 -13.25 -18.86
C SER A 99 8.07 -11.82 -19.35
N LEU A 100 9.07 -11.11 -18.83
CA LEU A 100 9.47 -9.82 -19.37
C LEU A 100 9.96 -9.97 -20.80
N ASN A 101 9.48 -9.13 -21.70
CA ASN A 101 10.02 -9.02 -23.04
C ASN A 101 11.43 -8.37 -23.05
N ASN A 102 11.68 -7.52 -22.06
CA ASN A 102 12.94 -6.86 -21.79
C ASN A 102 13.09 -6.69 -20.28
N THR A 103 14.19 -7.17 -19.67
CA THR A 103 14.43 -7.15 -18.21
C THR A 103 14.51 -5.74 -17.59
N ARG A 104 14.56 -4.71 -18.43
CA ARG A 104 14.61 -3.30 -18.04
C ARG A 104 13.38 -2.52 -18.54
N SER A 105 12.26 -3.21 -18.80
CA SER A 105 11.03 -2.62 -19.28
C SER A 105 9.82 -3.42 -18.81
N LEU A 106 8.69 -2.77 -18.56
CA LEU A 106 7.44 -3.42 -18.18
C LEU A 106 6.61 -3.81 -19.42
N SER A 107 7.27 -4.29 -20.47
CA SER A 107 6.62 -4.97 -21.61
C SER A 107 6.69 -6.48 -21.41
N TRP A 108 5.59 -7.18 -21.70
CA TRP A 108 5.42 -8.57 -21.31
C TRP A 108 5.15 -9.49 -22.47
N LYS A 109 5.66 -10.71 -22.40
CA LYS A 109 5.31 -11.84 -23.23
C LYS A 109 4.52 -12.85 -22.43
N ILE A 110 3.38 -13.26 -22.96
CA ILE A 110 2.48 -14.22 -22.35
C ILE A 110 2.20 -15.31 -23.39
N THR A 111 2.32 -16.56 -22.99
CA THR A 111 1.94 -17.73 -23.76
C THR A 111 0.89 -18.50 -22.99
N ASN A 112 -0.31 -18.59 -23.52
CA ASN A 112 -1.43 -19.35 -22.98
C ASN A 112 -1.64 -20.60 -23.83
N THR A 113 -1.28 -21.76 -23.31
CA THR A 113 -1.47 -23.04 -24.01
C THR A 113 -2.71 -23.73 -23.47
N ALA A 114 -3.63 -24.06 -24.36
CA ALA A 114 -4.88 -24.74 -24.01
C ALA A 114 -4.62 -26.06 -23.28
N LYS A 115 -5.32 -26.31 -22.18
CA LYS A 115 -5.23 -27.58 -21.40
C LYS A 115 -5.64 -28.80 -22.24
N ASN A 116 -6.52 -28.58 -23.24
CA ASN A 116 -6.92 -29.62 -24.19
C ASN A 116 -5.88 -29.85 -25.32
N GLY A 117 -4.79 -29.05 -25.38
CA GLY A 117 -3.70 -29.17 -26.36
C GLY A 117 -4.07 -28.76 -27.78
N LYS A 118 -5.19 -28.10 -28.02
CA LYS A 118 -5.68 -27.79 -29.37
C LYS A 118 -5.18 -26.46 -29.92
N TYR A 119 -4.95 -25.46 -29.08
CA TYR A 119 -4.53 -24.12 -29.48
C TYR A 119 -3.54 -23.47 -28.53
N GLN A 120 -2.93 -22.40 -28.99
CA GLN A 120 -2.06 -21.53 -28.19
C GLN A 120 -2.33 -20.06 -28.54
N ILE A 121 -2.26 -19.20 -27.53
CA ILE A 121 -2.37 -17.74 -27.68
C ILE A 121 -1.08 -17.12 -27.15
N ASP A 122 -0.27 -16.55 -28.04
CA ASP A 122 0.91 -15.78 -27.66
C ASP A 122 0.59 -14.29 -27.71
N LYS A 123 0.97 -13.55 -26.69
CA LYS A 123 0.69 -12.10 -26.58
C LYS A 123 1.97 -11.34 -26.24
N THR A 124 2.17 -10.18 -26.88
CA THR A 124 3.11 -9.16 -26.40
C THR A 124 2.31 -7.93 -26.05
N ILE A 125 2.44 -7.45 -24.78
CA ILE A 125 1.58 -6.43 -24.18
C ILE A 125 2.41 -5.26 -23.69
N PHE A 126 1.98 -4.03 -24.03
CA PHE A 126 2.47 -2.76 -23.50
C PHE A 126 1.49 -1.63 -23.84
N THR A 127 1.67 -0.42 -23.27
CA THR A 127 0.89 0.76 -23.65
C THR A 127 1.62 1.59 -24.69
N ASP A 128 0.90 2.13 -25.67
CA ASP A 128 1.49 3.04 -26.68
C ASP A 128 2.09 4.27 -26.00
N PRO A 129 3.39 4.57 -26.16
CA PRO A 129 4.00 5.74 -25.52
C PRO A 129 3.49 7.08 -26.05
N ASN A 130 2.79 7.10 -27.18
CA ASN A 130 2.34 8.34 -27.83
C ASN A 130 0.83 8.58 -27.67
N ARG A 131 0.08 7.58 -27.16
CA ARG A 131 -1.39 7.60 -27.07
C ARG A 131 -1.91 6.95 -25.80
N ASN A 132 -3.15 7.23 -25.49
CA ASN A 132 -3.84 6.59 -24.37
C ASN A 132 -4.40 5.23 -24.82
N THR A 133 -3.52 4.28 -25.13
CA THR A 133 -3.93 2.96 -25.60
C THR A 133 -3.11 1.84 -24.95
N LEU A 134 -3.81 0.72 -24.71
CA LEU A 134 -3.19 -0.56 -24.45
C LEU A 134 -3.17 -1.37 -25.75
N ILE A 135 -2.05 -1.99 -26.07
CA ILE A 135 -1.89 -2.84 -27.25
C ILE A 135 -1.45 -4.24 -26.85
N GLN A 136 -2.12 -5.24 -27.44
CA GLN A 136 -1.71 -6.63 -27.46
C GLN A 136 -1.42 -7.02 -28.92
N GLN A 137 -0.19 -7.43 -29.22
CA GLN A 137 0.04 -8.22 -30.42
C GLN A 137 -0.22 -9.68 -30.09
N VAL A 138 -1.19 -10.26 -30.76
CA VAL A 138 -1.68 -11.61 -30.50
C VAL A 138 -1.33 -12.51 -31.67
N THR A 139 -0.75 -13.69 -31.38
CA THR A 139 -0.63 -14.78 -32.33
C THR A 139 -1.50 -15.93 -31.85
N PHE A 140 -2.58 -16.21 -32.57
CA PHE A 140 -3.42 -17.38 -32.33
C PHE A 140 -2.95 -18.53 -33.20
N THR A 141 -2.63 -19.67 -32.60
CA THR A 141 -2.06 -20.85 -33.27
C THR A 141 -2.93 -22.07 -33.04
N ALA A 142 -3.36 -22.72 -34.11
CA ALA A 142 -3.97 -24.04 -34.08
C ALA A 142 -2.86 -25.10 -33.89
N LEU A 143 -2.78 -25.72 -32.72
CA LEU A 143 -1.88 -26.81 -32.44
C LEU A 143 -2.39 -28.10 -33.06
N SER A 144 -3.72 -28.20 -33.28
CA SER A 144 -4.37 -29.30 -33.99
C SER A 144 -5.32 -28.72 -35.04
N GLY A 145 -5.30 -29.25 -36.28
CA GLY A 145 -6.10 -28.75 -37.39
C GLY A 145 -5.56 -27.44 -37.98
N THR A 146 -6.44 -26.59 -38.41
CA THR A 146 -6.20 -25.27 -39.00
C THR A 146 -7.16 -24.23 -38.43
N LEU A 147 -7.01 -22.96 -38.71
CA LEU A 147 -7.81 -21.88 -38.11
C LEU A 147 -9.31 -21.97 -38.38
N ASP A 148 -9.73 -22.65 -39.47
CA ASP A 148 -11.16 -22.91 -39.72
C ASP A 148 -11.82 -23.88 -38.75
N ASN A 149 -11.04 -24.57 -37.91
CA ASN A 149 -11.55 -25.41 -36.86
C ASN A 149 -11.91 -24.62 -35.57
N PHE A 150 -11.67 -23.32 -35.55
CA PHE A 150 -11.83 -22.51 -34.36
C PHE A 150 -12.71 -21.27 -34.56
N ASN A 151 -13.40 -20.89 -33.51
CA ASN A 151 -14.01 -19.60 -33.31
C ASN A 151 -13.27 -18.88 -32.22
N LEU A 152 -12.70 -17.70 -32.51
CA LEU A 152 -11.97 -16.89 -31.55
C LEU A 152 -12.78 -15.66 -31.19
N TYR A 153 -12.96 -15.40 -29.90
CA TYR A 153 -13.70 -14.24 -29.38
C TYR A 153 -12.84 -13.43 -28.45
N THR A 154 -13.05 -12.12 -28.41
CA THR A 154 -12.60 -11.26 -27.31
C THR A 154 -13.76 -10.99 -26.37
N LEU A 155 -13.55 -11.10 -25.07
CA LEU A 155 -14.50 -10.75 -24.03
C LEU A 155 -13.89 -9.65 -23.16
N TYR A 156 -14.50 -8.48 -23.16
CA TYR A 156 -14.05 -7.25 -22.50
C TYR A 156 -15.10 -6.80 -21.49
N HIS A 157 -14.69 -6.63 -20.22
CA HIS A 157 -15.52 -6.18 -19.12
C HIS A 157 -15.09 -4.76 -18.69
N PRO A 158 -15.66 -3.68 -19.27
CA PRO A 158 -15.35 -2.31 -18.88
C PRO A 158 -15.96 -1.93 -17.54
N ALA A 159 -15.30 -1.02 -16.84
CA ALA A 159 -15.78 -0.36 -15.62
C ALA A 159 -15.36 1.11 -15.64
N ILE A 160 -15.86 1.85 -16.63
CA ILE A 160 -15.40 3.20 -16.95
C ILE A 160 -15.53 4.13 -15.73
N ASP A 161 -14.46 4.88 -15.47
CA ASP A 161 -14.32 5.79 -14.32
C ASP A 161 -14.40 5.10 -12.96
N ASN A 162 -13.74 3.96 -12.84
CA ASN A 162 -13.72 3.16 -11.61
C ASN A 162 -15.11 2.77 -11.09
N ASN A 163 -16.07 2.67 -12.01
CA ASN A 163 -17.47 2.44 -11.69
C ASN A 163 -18.03 1.24 -12.47
N GLY A 164 -18.26 0.16 -11.74
CA GLY A 164 -18.77 -1.09 -12.32
C GLY A 164 -20.26 -1.11 -12.67
N LYS A 165 -21.02 -0.02 -12.49
CA LYS A 165 -22.49 -0.02 -12.72
C LYS A 165 -23.00 1.04 -13.67
N ALA A 166 -22.21 1.99 -14.09
CA ALA A 166 -22.66 3.12 -14.88
C ALA A 166 -22.10 3.12 -16.31
N THR A 167 -21.67 1.97 -16.80
CA THR A 167 -21.11 1.86 -18.15
C THR A 167 -22.20 1.58 -19.18
N THR A 168 -22.14 2.29 -20.29
CA THR A 168 -22.93 2.04 -21.48
C THR A 168 -22.04 1.48 -22.58
N GLY A 169 -22.41 0.33 -23.15
CA GLY A 169 -21.65 -0.31 -24.22
C GLY A 169 -22.44 -0.41 -25.50
N TYR A 170 -21.77 -0.21 -26.64
CA TYR A 170 -22.36 -0.38 -27.97
C TYR A 170 -21.30 -0.68 -29.01
N SER A 171 -21.73 -1.12 -30.22
CA SER A 171 -20.88 -1.32 -31.37
C SER A 171 -20.94 -0.17 -32.35
N THR A 172 -19.82 0.15 -32.98
CA THR A 172 -19.75 1.21 -33.99
C THR A 172 -18.73 0.88 -35.10
N THR A 173 -18.70 1.74 -36.14
CA THR A 173 -17.67 1.71 -37.18
C THR A 173 -17.07 3.08 -37.34
N TYR A 174 -15.76 3.21 -37.16
CA TYR A 174 -15.02 4.44 -37.36
C TYR A 174 -13.88 4.23 -38.35
N LYS A 175 -13.83 5.05 -39.40
CA LYS A 175 -12.84 4.94 -40.51
C LYS A 175 -12.71 3.52 -41.07
N ASN A 176 -13.84 2.86 -41.28
CA ASN A 176 -14.00 1.48 -41.76
C ASN A 176 -13.45 0.38 -40.82
N ILE A 177 -13.21 0.70 -39.53
CA ILE A 177 -12.82 -0.26 -38.51
C ILE A 177 -14.00 -0.45 -37.55
N GLN A 178 -14.43 -1.70 -37.39
CA GLN A 178 -15.46 -2.06 -36.41
C GLN A 178 -14.87 -2.00 -34.99
N MET A 179 -15.66 -1.48 -34.06
CA MET A 179 -15.22 -1.25 -32.65
C MET A 179 -16.34 -1.55 -31.67
N LEU A 180 -15.96 -1.97 -30.51
CA LEU A 180 -16.80 -1.96 -29.30
C LEU A 180 -16.45 -0.71 -28.48
N ILE A 181 -17.47 0.09 -28.18
CA ILE A 181 -17.35 1.30 -27.35
C ILE A 181 -17.96 1.04 -25.99
N ALA A 182 -17.25 1.44 -24.94
CA ALA A 182 -17.80 1.53 -23.60
C ALA A 182 -17.58 2.95 -23.07
N GLU A 183 -18.62 3.57 -22.54
CA GLU A 183 -18.57 4.95 -22.05
C GLU A 183 -19.30 5.11 -20.71
N ASN A 184 -18.85 6.06 -19.92
CA ASN A 184 -19.60 6.59 -18.80
C ASN A 184 -19.99 8.05 -19.13
N PRO A 185 -21.24 8.32 -19.50
CA PRO A 185 -21.66 9.66 -19.90
C PRO A 185 -21.53 10.72 -18.80
N THR A 186 -21.53 10.29 -17.52
CA THR A 186 -21.43 11.22 -16.37
C THR A 186 -20.01 11.77 -16.22
N SER A 187 -19.00 10.94 -16.44
CA SER A 187 -17.59 11.34 -16.33
C SER A 187 -16.97 11.79 -17.65
N ASN A 188 -17.70 11.69 -18.76
CA ASN A 188 -17.19 11.93 -20.10
C ASN A 188 -15.93 11.09 -20.42
N GLN A 189 -15.90 9.84 -19.97
CA GLN A 189 -14.80 8.91 -20.26
C GLN A 189 -15.32 7.76 -21.12
N ALA A 190 -14.48 7.30 -22.04
CA ALA A 190 -14.82 6.19 -22.91
C ALA A 190 -13.60 5.33 -23.25
N SER A 191 -13.87 4.08 -23.65
CA SER A 191 -12.90 3.18 -24.27
C SER A 191 -13.41 2.70 -25.64
N ALA A 192 -12.48 2.37 -26.55
CA ALA A 192 -12.75 1.83 -27.87
C ALA A 192 -11.86 0.61 -28.13
N LEU A 193 -12.46 -0.57 -28.27
CA LEU A 193 -11.77 -1.82 -28.56
C LEU A 193 -11.82 -2.10 -30.05
N ALA A 194 -10.66 -2.25 -30.68
CA ALA A 194 -10.49 -2.45 -32.10
C ALA A 194 -9.38 -3.47 -32.43
N SER A 195 -9.51 -4.15 -33.55
CA SER A 195 -8.57 -5.17 -34.02
C SER A 195 -8.10 -4.91 -35.46
N SER A 196 -6.82 -5.17 -35.74
CA SER A 196 -6.28 -5.17 -37.11
C SER A 196 -6.74 -6.39 -37.92
N LEU A 197 -7.19 -7.47 -37.26
CA LEU A 197 -7.78 -8.63 -37.91
C LEU A 197 -9.22 -8.35 -38.35
N GLY A 198 -9.90 -7.46 -37.63
CA GLY A 198 -11.33 -7.19 -37.80
C GLY A 198 -12.22 -8.19 -37.08
N PHE A 199 -13.46 -7.77 -36.87
CA PHE A 199 -14.50 -8.62 -36.30
C PHE A 199 -15.43 -9.15 -37.38
N LYS A 200 -15.95 -10.35 -37.21
CA LYS A 200 -16.89 -10.97 -38.10
C LYS A 200 -18.18 -10.17 -38.12
N LYS A 201 -18.66 -9.82 -39.32
CA LYS A 201 -19.85 -8.99 -39.52
C LYS A 201 -21.06 -9.56 -38.76
N GLY A 202 -21.73 -8.74 -37.95
CA GLY A 202 -22.89 -9.11 -37.16
C GLY A 202 -22.59 -10.00 -35.95
N MET A 203 -21.31 -10.16 -35.57
CA MET A 203 -20.90 -10.99 -34.44
C MET A 203 -20.21 -10.13 -33.34
N MET A 204 -20.91 -9.07 -32.96
CA MET A 204 -20.54 -8.21 -31.83
C MET A 204 -21.74 -8.06 -30.91
N SER A 205 -21.53 -8.01 -29.60
CA SER A 205 -22.58 -7.89 -28.61
C SER A 205 -22.12 -7.07 -27.42
N SER A 206 -23.01 -6.22 -26.89
CA SER A 206 -22.88 -5.58 -25.60
C SER A 206 -24.01 -6.07 -24.69
N GLY A 207 -23.69 -6.76 -23.60
CA GLY A 207 -24.66 -7.37 -22.70
C GLY A 207 -24.42 -7.03 -21.24
N PHE A 208 -25.40 -7.28 -20.39
CA PHE A 208 -25.31 -7.11 -18.93
C PHE A 208 -24.68 -8.34 -18.29
N VAL A 209 -23.66 -8.13 -17.47
CA VAL A 209 -22.87 -9.18 -16.81
C VAL A 209 -23.77 -10.11 -16.00
N GLY A 210 -23.58 -11.42 -16.21
CA GLY A 210 -24.35 -12.48 -15.55
C GLY A 210 -25.81 -12.57 -16.01
N ARG A 211 -26.19 -11.89 -17.11
CA ARG A 211 -27.55 -11.87 -17.68
C ARG A 211 -27.57 -12.09 -19.17
N SER A 212 -27.01 -11.20 -19.93
CA SER A 212 -27.06 -11.18 -21.40
C SER A 212 -25.69 -10.97 -22.03
N ASP A 213 -24.62 -11.09 -21.26
CA ASP A 213 -23.25 -10.98 -21.75
C ASP A 213 -22.82 -12.21 -22.56
N GLY A 214 -21.73 -12.07 -23.31
CA GLY A 214 -21.25 -13.12 -24.18
C GLY A 214 -20.73 -14.36 -23.47
N TRP A 215 -20.33 -14.27 -22.21
CA TRP A 215 -19.97 -15.45 -21.41
C TRP A 215 -21.23 -16.27 -21.11
N GLN A 216 -22.35 -15.63 -20.75
CA GLN A 216 -23.64 -16.28 -20.53
C GLN A 216 -24.16 -16.94 -21.79
N ASP A 217 -23.97 -16.30 -22.96
CA ASP A 217 -24.36 -16.84 -24.25
C ASP A 217 -23.59 -18.12 -24.62
N LEU A 218 -22.27 -18.12 -24.38
CA LEU A 218 -21.41 -19.25 -24.78
C LEU A 218 -21.29 -20.35 -23.71
N LYS A 219 -21.25 -19.99 -22.42
CA LYS A 219 -20.90 -20.92 -21.33
C LYS A 219 -21.92 -20.96 -20.18
N GLY A 220 -22.76 -19.94 -20.02
CA GLY A 220 -23.55 -19.75 -18.79
C GLY A 220 -25.01 -20.21 -18.81
N GLY A 221 -25.59 -20.39 -19.98
CA GLY A 221 -27.02 -20.68 -20.16
C GLY A 221 -27.33 -22.05 -20.74
N GLU A 222 -28.30 -22.13 -21.65
CA GLU A 222 -28.53 -23.30 -22.50
C GLU A 222 -27.38 -23.34 -23.53
N VAL A 223 -26.30 -24.03 -23.15
CA VAL A 223 -25.03 -24.02 -23.83
C VAL A 223 -25.13 -24.76 -25.16
N ASP A 224 -25.12 -24.02 -26.28
CA ASP A 224 -24.95 -24.59 -27.59
C ASP A 224 -23.56 -24.28 -28.21
N ASN A 225 -22.65 -23.71 -27.41
CA ASN A 225 -21.30 -23.32 -27.80
C ASN A 225 -21.27 -22.37 -29.01
N THR A 226 -22.31 -21.54 -29.18
CA THR A 226 -22.47 -20.61 -30.30
C THR A 226 -22.81 -19.23 -29.77
N MET A 227 -22.23 -18.20 -30.40
CA MET A 227 -22.66 -16.82 -30.17
C MET A 227 -23.99 -16.56 -30.87
N ASN A 228 -25.06 -16.53 -30.09
CA ASN A 228 -26.43 -16.28 -30.59
C ASN A 228 -26.89 -14.86 -30.28
N TRP A 229 -26.35 -14.25 -29.24
CA TRP A 229 -26.73 -12.90 -28.80
C TRP A 229 -25.82 -11.85 -29.43
N THR A 230 -26.44 -10.93 -30.15
CA THR A 230 -25.73 -9.85 -30.85
C THR A 230 -26.40 -8.51 -30.56
N TYR A 231 -26.51 -8.16 -29.28
CA TYR A 231 -27.12 -6.91 -28.83
C TYR A 231 -26.25 -5.73 -29.25
N GLU A 232 -26.91 -4.75 -29.91
CA GLU A 232 -26.23 -3.53 -30.37
C GLU A 232 -25.80 -2.67 -29.19
N LYS A 233 -26.57 -2.69 -28.07
CA LYS A 233 -26.34 -1.81 -26.93
C LYS A 233 -26.73 -2.45 -25.58
N ALA A 234 -26.04 -2.03 -24.52
CA ALA A 234 -26.40 -2.22 -23.13
C ALA A 234 -26.17 -0.91 -22.37
N THR A 235 -27.24 -0.32 -21.82
CA THR A 235 -27.22 1.06 -21.29
C THR A 235 -27.13 1.09 -19.78
N ASN A 236 -26.13 1.82 -19.23
CA ASN A 236 -26.03 2.22 -17.83
C ASN A 236 -26.08 1.03 -16.85
N GLY A 237 -25.09 0.13 -16.92
CA GLY A 237 -25.05 -1.04 -16.05
C GLY A 237 -23.65 -1.63 -15.90
N ASN A 238 -23.60 -2.77 -15.22
CA ASN A 238 -22.44 -3.65 -15.25
C ASN A 238 -22.53 -4.46 -16.55
N ILE A 239 -21.69 -4.13 -17.52
CA ILE A 239 -21.74 -4.68 -18.88
C ILE A 239 -20.48 -5.46 -19.23
N ALA A 240 -20.59 -6.40 -20.14
CA ALA A 240 -19.47 -6.99 -20.86
C ALA A 240 -19.73 -7.01 -22.35
N GLN A 241 -18.66 -6.83 -23.12
CA GLN A 241 -18.70 -6.75 -24.56
C GLN A 241 -17.94 -7.92 -25.20
N MET A 242 -18.52 -8.55 -26.21
CA MET A 242 -17.91 -9.65 -26.94
C MET A 242 -17.90 -9.39 -28.43
N ALA A 243 -16.83 -9.79 -29.10
CA ALA A 243 -16.75 -9.81 -30.54
C ALA A 243 -16.02 -11.07 -31.03
N MET A 244 -16.53 -11.67 -32.12
CA MET A 244 -15.88 -12.78 -32.79
C MET A 244 -14.91 -12.24 -33.83
N PHE A 245 -13.67 -12.75 -33.87
CA PHE A 245 -12.71 -12.38 -34.92
C PHE A 245 -13.03 -13.05 -36.27
N ASP A 246 -12.75 -12.35 -37.36
CA ASP A 246 -12.88 -12.93 -38.68
C ASP A 246 -11.65 -13.73 -39.09
N LEU A 247 -11.67 -15.03 -38.79
CA LEU A 247 -10.61 -15.97 -39.20
C LEU A 247 -10.74 -16.48 -40.62
N SER A 248 -11.82 -16.16 -41.34
CA SER A 248 -12.11 -16.70 -42.67
C SER A 248 -11.02 -16.43 -43.71
N PRO A 249 -10.32 -15.27 -43.72
CA PRO A 249 -9.22 -15.06 -44.67
C PRO A 249 -7.99 -15.96 -44.43
N TYR A 250 -7.93 -16.57 -43.24
CA TYR A 250 -6.78 -17.40 -42.78
C TYR A 250 -7.17 -18.87 -42.55
N ALA A 251 -8.35 -19.28 -42.98
CA ALA A 251 -8.99 -20.57 -42.66
C ALA A 251 -8.02 -21.77 -42.77
N ASN A 252 -7.29 -21.87 -43.89
CA ASN A 252 -6.37 -22.99 -44.14
C ASN A 252 -4.97 -22.83 -43.47
N GLN A 253 -4.77 -21.77 -42.69
CA GLN A 253 -3.47 -21.52 -42.05
C GLN A 253 -3.44 -22.14 -40.64
N LYS A 254 -2.21 -22.30 -40.14
CA LYS A 254 -1.97 -22.77 -38.73
C LYS A 254 -2.02 -21.66 -37.70
N SER A 255 -1.74 -20.43 -38.11
CA SER A 255 -1.71 -19.28 -37.18
C SER A 255 -2.03 -17.98 -37.91
N VAL A 256 -2.46 -16.99 -37.09
CA VAL A 256 -2.60 -15.61 -37.50
C VAL A 256 -2.07 -14.68 -36.43
N THR A 257 -1.39 -13.62 -36.83
CA THR A 257 -0.89 -12.57 -35.94
C THR A 257 -1.64 -11.27 -36.23
N PHE A 258 -2.10 -10.62 -35.16
CA PHE A 258 -2.84 -9.35 -35.28
C PHE A 258 -2.60 -8.47 -34.05
N ASN A 259 -2.91 -7.18 -34.19
CA ASN A 259 -2.92 -6.23 -33.10
C ASN A 259 -4.35 -6.04 -32.60
N LEU A 260 -4.51 -6.12 -31.29
CA LEU A 260 -5.75 -5.83 -30.58
C LEU A 260 -5.49 -4.65 -29.65
N VAL A 261 -6.27 -3.58 -29.78
CA VAL A 261 -6.01 -2.29 -29.15
C VAL A 261 -7.23 -1.82 -28.39
N LEU A 262 -7.02 -1.33 -27.18
CA LEU A 262 -8.01 -0.64 -26.38
C LEU A 262 -7.56 0.81 -26.20
N GLY A 263 -8.26 1.74 -26.85
CA GLY A 263 -8.04 3.19 -26.73
C GLY A 263 -8.94 3.81 -25.69
N PHE A 264 -8.45 4.84 -25.01
CA PHE A 264 -9.18 5.60 -23.99
C PHE A 264 -9.22 7.08 -24.36
N GLY A 265 -10.28 7.76 -23.95
CA GLY A 265 -10.45 9.19 -24.19
C GLY A 265 -11.52 9.82 -23.31
N ASN A 266 -11.58 11.15 -23.34
CA ASN A 266 -12.63 11.93 -22.69
C ASN A 266 -13.94 12.00 -23.51
N SER A 267 -14.07 11.17 -24.51
CA SER A 267 -15.28 10.90 -25.29
C SER A 267 -15.07 9.64 -26.14
N ASP A 268 -16.16 9.06 -26.64
CA ASP A 268 -16.16 7.98 -27.64
C ASP A 268 -15.25 8.30 -28.84
N LYS A 269 -15.40 9.50 -29.41
CA LYS A 269 -14.61 9.94 -30.58
C LYS A 269 -13.13 10.05 -30.34
N ASN A 270 -12.73 10.46 -29.11
CA ASN A 270 -11.33 10.48 -28.73
C ASN A 270 -10.79 9.06 -28.56
N ALA A 271 -11.51 8.18 -27.87
CA ALA A 271 -11.13 6.78 -27.70
C ALA A 271 -11.00 6.06 -29.07
N GLU A 272 -11.94 6.26 -29.97
CA GLU A 272 -11.89 5.75 -31.37
C GLU A 272 -10.63 6.24 -32.10
N SER A 273 -10.33 7.54 -31.99
CA SER A 273 -9.16 8.14 -32.64
C SER A 273 -7.85 7.60 -32.10
N GLU A 274 -7.74 7.43 -30.76
CA GLU A 274 -6.59 6.82 -30.09
C GLU A 274 -6.38 5.38 -30.58
N ALA A 275 -7.42 4.54 -30.57
CA ALA A 275 -7.36 3.15 -31.01
C ALA A 275 -6.94 3.03 -32.47
N VAL A 276 -7.53 3.82 -33.38
CA VAL A 276 -7.17 3.81 -34.81
C VAL A 276 -5.76 4.31 -35.04
N GLY A 277 -5.33 5.33 -34.30
CA GLY A 277 -3.95 5.84 -34.36
C GLY A 277 -2.94 4.74 -34.11
N THR A 278 -3.11 4.03 -32.99
CA THR A 278 -2.22 2.92 -32.60
C THR A 278 -2.27 1.73 -33.57
N LEU A 279 -3.45 1.37 -34.09
CA LEU A 279 -3.56 0.29 -35.09
C LEU A 279 -2.84 0.60 -36.42
N LYS A 280 -2.67 1.88 -36.77
CA LYS A 280 -1.99 2.31 -38.00
C LYS A 280 -0.46 2.36 -37.84
N ASP A 281 0.03 2.49 -36.61
CA ASP A 281 1.46 2.59 -36.35
C ASP A 281 2.13 1.20 -36.37
N ASN A 282 3.42 1.20 -36.67
CA ASN A 282 4.19 -0.04 -36.65
C ASN A 282 4.42 -0.54 -35.24
N PHE A 283 3.98 -1.75 -34.96
CA PHE A 283 4.07 -2.39 -33.65
C PHE A 283 5.50 -2.42 -33.10
N SER A 284 6.47 -2.86 -33.92
CA SER A 284 7.87 -2.99 -33.49
C SER A 284 8.49 -1.63 -33.17
N THR A 285 8.11 -0.58 -33.87
CA THR A 285 8.55 0.79 -33.59
C THR A 285 8.00 1.28 -32.25
N MET A 286 6.73 1.06 -31.97
CA MET A 286 6.09 1.44 -30.71
C MET A 286 6.71 0.67 -29.53
N LEU A 287 6.89 -0.64 -29.65
CA LEU A 287 7.54 -1.48 -28.63
C LEU A 287 8.99 -1.04 -28.38
N SER A 288 9.74 -0.71 -29.43
CA SER A 288 11.09 -0.18 -29.30
C SER A 288 11.11 1.14 -28.55
N ALA A 289 10.20 2.06 -28.86
CA ALA A 289 10.08 3.33 -28.17
C ALA A 289 9.71 3.15 -26.68
N TYR A 290 8.77 2.27 -26.38
CA TYR A 290 8.39 1.90 -25.01
C TYR A 290 9.58 1.34 -24.23
N ASN A 291 10.29 0.36 -24.78
CA ASN A 291 11.45 -0.24 -24.14
C ASN A 291 12.60 0.78 -23.96
N THR A 292 12.81 1.66 -24.93
CA THR A 292 13.86 2.69 -24.83
C THR A 292 13.61 3.67 -23.67
N GLN A 293 12.37 4.08 -23.45
CA GLN A 293 12.04 4.98 -22.33
C GLN A 293 12.31 4.31 -20.98
N TRP A 294 11.90 3.07 -20.80
CA TRP A 294 12.15 2.31 -19.58
C TRP A 294 13.64 2.01 -19.38
N ASN A 295 14.35 1.62 -20.45
CA ASN A 295 15.80 1.41 -20.39
C ASN A 295 16.54 2.70 -20.01
N SER A 296 16.12 3.85 -20.56
CA SER A 296 16.68 5.15 -20.17
C SER A 296 16.47 5.41 -18.68
N TYR A 297 15.26 5.21 -18.16
CA TYR A 297 14.97 5.38 -16.73
C TYR A 297 15.84 4.45 -15.86
N THR A 298 15.86 3.17 -16.15
CA THR A 298 16.60 2.19 -15.33
C THR A 298 18.11 2.35 -15.41
N ASN A 299 18.64 2.90 -16.50
CA ASN A 299 20.07 3.20 -16.63
C ASN A 299 20.54 4.38 -15.78
N HIS A 300 19.63 5.26 -15.33
CA HIS A 300 19.94 6.36 -14.41
C HIS A 300 19.89 5.97 -12.94
N LEU A 301 19.37 4.78 -12.62
CA LEU A 301 19.29 4.30 -11.24
C LEU A 301 20.68 3.90 -10.71
N ASN A 302 20.87 4.03 -9.40
CA ASN A 302 22.09 3.56 -8.73
C ASN A 302 22.26 2.06 -8.93
N THR A 303 23.49 1.63 -9.19
CA THR A 303 23.84 0.21 -9.37
C THR A 303 24.57 -0.26 -8.13
N TYR A 304 23.91 -0.77 -7.16
CA TYR A 304 24.51 -1.28 -5.93
C TYR A 304 25.34 -2.53 -6.22
N GLY A 305 26.69 -2.38 -6.16
CA GLY A 305 27.65 -3.45 -6.46
C GLY A 305 27.83 -3.85 -7.91
N GLY A 306 27.33 -3.05 -8.85
CA GLY A 306 27.40 -3.33 -10.29
C GLY A 306 26.57 -4.53 -10.73
N THR A 307 25.70 -5.04 -9.88
CA THR A 307 24.86 -6.19 -10.15
C THR A 307 23.66 -5.82 -10.99
N ALA A 308 23.46 -6.53 -12.12
CA ALA A 308 22.24 -6.50 -12.90
C ALA A 308 21.18 -7.36 -12.19
N ASP A 309 20.73 -6.92 -10.99
CA ASP A 309 19.69 -7.61 -10.26
C ASP A 309 18.31 -7.30 -10.86
N THR A 310 17.75 -8.26 -11.62
CA THR A 310 16.44 -8.09 -12.26
C THR A 310 15.35 -7.76 -11.21
N GLN A 311 15.41 -8.36 -10.02
CA GLN A 311 14.48 -8.06 -8.94
C GLN A 311 14.51 -6.58 -8.55
N TYR A 312 15.70 -5.97 -8.46
CA TYR A 312 15.88 -4.56 -8.15
C TYR A 312 15.24 -3.64 -9.20
N TYR A 313 15.50 -3.94 -10.49
CA TYR A 313 14.97 -3.10 -11.56
C TYR A 313 13.45 -3.24 -11.71
N VAL A 314 12.93 -4.47 -11.56
CA VAL A 314 11.47 -4.68 -11.56
C VAL A 314 10.85 -3.94 -10.37
N ALA A 315 11.45 -4.00 -9.18
CA ALA A 315 10.96 -3.26 -8.02
C ALA A 315 10.90 -1.75 -8.28
N ALA A 316 11.97 -1.16 -8.82
CA ALA A 316 12.01 0.26 -9.14
C ALA A 316 10.99 0.65 -10.23
N MET A 317 10.85 -0.18 -11.27
CA MET A 317 9.85 0.04 -12.33
C MET A 317 8.42 -0.10 -11.81
N VAL A 318 8.14 -1.02 -10.90
CA VAL A 318 6.82 -1.18 -10.26
C VAL A 318 6.47 0.07 -9.45
N LEU A 319 7.38 0.57 -8.61
CA LEU A 319 7.15 1.81 -7.85
C LEU A 319 6.93 3.01 -8.78
N LYS A 320 7.70 3.09 -9.86
CA LYS A 320 7.51 4.12 -10.88
C LYS A 320 6.15 3.98 -11.59
N ALA A 321 5.73 2.76 -11.89
CA ALA A 321 4.42 2.49 -12.48
C ALA A 321 3.26 2.75 -11.49
N ALA A 322 3.46 2.52 -10.19
CA ALA A 322 2.46 2.85 -9.16
C ALA A 322 2.31 4.37 -8.93
N THR A 323 3.10 5.20 -9.61
CA THR A 323 3.02 6.66 -9.51
C THR A 323 2.05 7.21 -10.56
N ASP A 324 1.06 7.97 -10.11
CA ASP A 324 0.19 8.72 -11.01
C ASP A 324 0.98 9.81 -11.73
N LYS A 325 0.87 9.83 -13.05
CA LYS A 325 1.69 10.69 -13.90
C LYS A 325 1.32 12.16 -13.82
N ALA A 326 0.05 12.45 -13.54
CA ALA A 326 -0.44 13.82 -13.44
C ALA A 326 -0.14 14.43 -12.07
N SER A 327 -0.54 13.77 -11.00
CA SER A 327 -0.43 14.28 -9.64
C SER A 327 0.91 13.99 -8.97
N GLY A 328 1.51 12.83 -9.24
CA GLY A 328 2.66 12.32 -8.52
C GLY A 328 2.29 11.47 -7.30
N ALA A 329 1.01 11.31 -7.01
CA ALA A 329 0.51 10.39 -6.00
C ALA A 329 0.98 8.96 -6.29
N MET A 330 1.24 8.17 -5.25
CA MET A 330 1.74 6.81 -5.39
C MET A 330 0.78 5.84 -4.70
N VAL A 331 0.11 4.99 -5.50
CA VAL A 331 -0.86 4.02 -4.98
C VAL A 331 -0.18 2.85 -4.26
N ALA A 332 -0.83 2.27 -3.25
CA ALA A 332 -0.33 1.12 -2.52
C ALA A 332 -0.16 -0.11 -3.42
N GLY A 333 -1.02 -0.25 -4.43
CA GLY A 333 -0.93 -1.27 -5.46
C GLY A 333 -1.97 -1.07 -6.55
N LEU A 334 -1.67 -1.61 -7.75
CA LEU A 334 -2.56 -1.52 -8.91
C LEU A 334 -3.56 -2.69 -8.92
N GLY A 335 -4.34 -2.85 -7.84
CA GLY A 335 -5.30 -3.95 -7.74
C GLY A 335 -6.13 -3.92 -6.46
N ASN A 336 -7.06 -4.87 -6.38
CA ASN A 336 -7.91 -5.08 -5.22
C ASN A 336 -7.55 -6.42 -4.55
N PRO A 337 -7.05 -6.44 -3.31
CA PRO A 337 -6.82 -7.68 -2.58
C PRO A 337 -8.04 -8.59 -2.64
N TRP A 338 -7.83 -9.86 -2.93
CA TRP A 338 -8.88 -10.90 -3.09
C TRP A 338 -9.95 -10.60 -4.15
N GLY A 339 -9.77 -9.62 -5.03
CA GLY A 339 -10.80 -9.17 -5.97
C GLY A 339 -11.95 -8.41 -5.28
N ASN A 340 -11.85 -8.19 -4.00
CA ASN A 340 -12.77 -7.35 -3.24
C ASN A 340 -12.10 -6.02 -2.92
N SER A 341 -12.75 -4.92 -3.25
CA SER A 341 -12.71 -3.81 -2.33
C SER A 341 -13.37 -4.34 -1.06
N ASN A 342 -12.80 -4.20 0.11
CA ASN A 342 -13.34 -4.66 1.40
C ASN A 342 -14.77 -4.14 1.69
N TYR A 343 -15.38 -3.47 0.75
CA TYR A 343 -16.69 -2.88 0.81
C TYR A 343 -17.50 -3.41 -0.35
N SER A 344 -18.55 -4.07 0.00
CA SER A 344 -19.55 -4.55 -0.92
C SER A 344 -19.85 -3.48 -1.97
N ILE A 345 -19.40 -3.70 -3.17
CA ILE A 345 -19.71 -2.90 -4.34
C ILE A 345 -21.23 -2.78 -4.55
N CYS A 346 -21.99 -3.60 -3.85
CA CYS A 346 -23.43 -3.67 -3.90
C CYS A 346 -24.11 -3.31 -2.59
N THR A 347 -23.73 -2.22 -1.97
CA THR A 347 -24.52 -1.65 -0.87
C THR A 347 -25.82 -1.05 -1.39
N PRO A 348 -26.89 -1.02 -0.59
CA PRO A 348 -28.13 -0.33 -0.95
C PRO A 348 -27.93 1.16 -1.30
N SER A 349 -26.85 1.79 -0.85
CA SER A 349 -26.49 3.18 -1.15
C SER A 349 -25.84 3.38 -2.52
N GLY A 350 -25.45 2.31 -3.22
CA GLY A 350 -25.15 2.35 -4.64
C GLY A 350 -23.83 2.97 -5.07
N ILE A 351 -22.86 3.18 -4.19
CA ILE A 351 -21.53 3.70 -4.57
C ILE A 351 -20.58 2.53 -4.76
N GLU A 352 -20.09 2.41 -5.98
CA GLU A 352 -19.34 1.23 -6.43
C GLU A 352 -17.96 1.57 -6.95
N MET A 353 -17.36 2.57 -6.39
CA MET A 353 -15.96 2.88 -6.66
C MET A 353 -15.07 1.87 -5.92
N SER A 354 -14.15 1.26 -6.65
CA SER A 354 -13.14 0.43 -6.01
C SER A 354 -12.13 1.32 -5.29
N GLY A 355 -12.10 1.25 -3.97
CA GLY A 355 -11.01 1.78 -3.16
C GLY A 355 -9.80 0.86 -3.23
N GLY A 356 -9.93 -0.36 -2.81
CA GLY A 356 -8.86 -1.35 -2.83
C GLY A 356 -7.50 -0.78 -2.44
N TYR A 357 -6.43 -1.24 -3.12
CA TYR A 357 -5.09 -0.66 -2.97
C TYR A 357 -4.77 0.39 -4.06
N HIS A 358 -5.76 0.83 -4.82
CA HIS A 358 -5.66 2.00 -5.70
C HIS A 358 -5.53 3.32 -4.92
N LEU A 359 -5.68 3.29 -3.60
CA LEU A 359 -5.60 4.44 -2.70
C LEU A 359 -4.15 4.78 -2.36
N ILE A 360 -3.97 5.99 -1.87
CA ILE A 360 -2.68 6.52 -1.44
C ILE A 360 -2.71 6.75 0.07
N TRP A 361 -1.82 6.11 0.82
CA TRP A 361 -1.53 6.36 2.22
C TRP A 361 -0.23 7.15 2.35
N PRO A 362 -0.14 8.17 3.21
CA PRO A 362 1.11 8.91 3.45
C PRO A 362 2.26 8.02 3.91
N ARG A 363 2.00 7.02 4.75
CA ARG A 363 2.98 6.04 5.21
C ARG A 363 3.58 5.26 4.05
N ASP A 364 2.72 4.66 3.23
CA ASP A 364 3.09 3.86 2.07
C ASP A 364 3.88 4.71 1.07
N LEU A 365 3.34 5.89 0.71
CA LEU A 365 4.01 6.81 -0.19
C LEU A 365 5.41 7.19 0.31
N TYR A 366 5.58 7.44 1.63
CA TYR A 366 6.90 7.70 2.21
C TYR A 366 7.88 6.54 1.99
N LYS A 367 7.43 5.29 2.21
CA LYS A 367 8.26 4.09 2.00
C LYS A 367 8.66 3.96 0.52
N PHE A 368 7.72 4.18 -0.42
CA PHE A 368 8.00 4.14 -1.87
C PHE A 368 8.93 5.26 -2.32
N ALA A 369 8.62 6.48 -1.92
CA ALA A 369 9.42 7.67 -2.25
C ALA A 369 10.84 7.55 -1.71
N SER A 370 11.00 7.08 -0.46
CA SER A 370 12.32 6.84 0.14
C SER A 370 13.10 5.78 -0.63
N ALA A 371 12.44 4.70 -1.08
CA ALA A 371 13.09 3.65 -1.87
C ALA A 371 13.55 4.17 -3.24
N LEU A 372 12.72 4.96 -3.93
CA LEU A 372 13.09 5.58 -5.20
C LEU A 372 14.22 6.61 -5.02
N LEU A 373 14.19 7.39 -3.94
CA LEU A 373 15.27 8.34 -3.62
C LEU A 373 16.59 7.60 -3.41
N VAL A 374 16.57 6.51 -2.66
CA VAL A 374 17.74 5.62 -2.47
C VAL A 374 18.18 5.02 -3.79
N ALA A 375 17.27 4.64 -4.67
CA ALA A 375 17.59 4.14 -6.01
C ALA A 375 18.16 5.22 -6.96
N GLY A 376 18.09 6.51 -6.58
CA GLY A 376 18.63 7.63 -7.39
C GLY A 376 17.57 8.38 -8.20
N ASP A 377 16.30 7.97 -8.14
CA ASP A 377 15.20 8.77 -8.69
C ASP A 377 14.80 9.84 -7.68
N THR A 378 15.26 11.06 -7.90
CA THR A 378 14.93 12.20 -7.02
C THR A 378 13.70 12.97 -7.49
N ALA A 379 13.34 12.85 -8.75
CA ALA A 379 12.24 13.61 -9.35
C ALA A 379 10.87 13.09 -8.89
N THR A 380 10.70 11.78 -8.84
CA THR A 380 9.44 11.15 -8.41
C THR A 380 9.12 11.43 -6.93
N PRO A 381 10.04 11.23 -5.97
CA PRO A 381 9.81 11.58 -4.58
C PRO A 381 9.50 13.06 -4.34
N LYS A 382 10.11 13.98 -5.08
CA LYS A 382 9.80 15.41 -4.97
C LYS A 382 8.35 15.69 -5.37
N LYS A 383 7.92 15.15 -6.51
CA LYS A 383 6.54 15.31 -6.98
C LYS A 383 5.53 14.66 -6.04
N ALA A 384 5.86 13.50 -5.48
CA ALA A 384 5.04 12.80 -4.51
C ALA A 384 4.89 13.61 -3.20
N LEU A 385 5.97 14.21 -2.70
CA LEU A 385 5.91 15.12 -1.57
C LEU A 385 5.05 16.35 -1.87
N ASP A 386 5.21 16.97 -3.05
CA ASP A 386 4.40 18.13 -3.44
C ASP A 386 2.91 17.78 -3.43
N TRP A 387 2.54 16.59 -3.89
CA TRP A 387 1.16 16.11 -3.81
C TRP A 387 0.68 15.91 -2.36
N LEU A 388 1.48 15.27 -1.50
CA LEU A 388 1.13 15.10 -0.08
C LEU A 388 0.83 16.46 0.57
N LEU A 389 1.74 17.42 0.40
CA LEU A 389 1.65 18.74 1.03
C LEU A 389 0.47 19.56 0.49
N SER A 390 0.27 19.55 -0.83
CA SER A 390 -0.74 20.41 -1.47
C SER A 390 -2.15 19.81 -1.49
N THR A 391 -2.27 18.48 -1.39
CA THR A 391 -3.55 17.79 -1.62
C THR A 391 -4.06 17.07 -0.38
N LEU A 392 -3.18 16.42 0.39
CA LEU A 392 -3.60 15.54 1.46
C LEU A 392 -3.52 16.16 2.85
N GLN A 393 -2.66 17.18 3.03
CA GLN A 393 -2.53 17.87 4.31
C GLN A 393 -3.79 18.67 4.64
N GLN A 394 -4.26 18.55 5.88
CA GLN A 394 -5.42 19.24 6.38
C GLN A 394 -5.05 20.59 7.01
N PRO A 395 -6.01 21.54 7.17
CA PRO A 395 -5.73 22.89 7.68
C PRO A 395 -5.13 22.95 9.08
N ASP A 396 -5.31 21.93 9.91
CA ASP A 396 -4.73 21.82 11.26
C ASP A 396 -3.35 21.16 11.27
N GLY A 397 -2.86 20.74 10.11
CA GLY A 397 -1.53 20.18 9.90
C GLY A 397 -1.47 18.64 9.76
N HIS A 398 -2.50 17.89 10.17
CA HIS A 398 -2.49 16.44 9.98
C HIS A 398 -2.69 16.03 8.52
N PHE A 399 -2.43 14.76 8.23
CA PHE A 399 -2.70 14.19 6.91
C PHE A 399 -3.84 13.17 7.01
N LEU A 400 -4.66 13.10 5.95
CA LEU A 400 -5.71 12.09 5.85
C LEU A 400 -5.10 10.68 5.86
N GLN A 401 -5.83 9.71 6.42
CA GLN A 401 -5.42 8.31 6.41
C GLN A 401 -5.13 7.82 4.99
N ASN A 402 -6.07 8.04 4.06
CA ASN A 402 -5.86 7.75 2.65
C ASN A 402 -6.82 8.54 1.75
N ALA A 403 -6.48 8.61 0.48
CA ALA A 403 -7.30 9.27 -0.54
C ALA A 403 -7.05 8.69 -1.93
N PHE A 404 -7.94 9.03 -2.87
CA PHE A 404 -7.67 8.92 -4.30
C PHE A 404 -6.66 9.99 -4.75
N ALA A 405 -6.12 9.85 -5.96
CA ALA A 405 -5.12 10.77 -6.51
C ALA A 405 -5.63 12.22 -6.67
N ASP A 406 -6.93 12.42 -6.72
CA ASP A 406 -7.57 13.74 -6.73
C ASP A 406 -7.75 14.35 -5.32
N GLY A 407 -7.37 13.65 -4.27
CA GLY A 407 -7.50 14.06 -2.87
C GLY A 407 -8.83 13.69 -2.22
N THR A 408 -9.74 13.04 -2.93
CA THR A 408 -11.00 12.56 -2.34
C THR A 408 -10.70 11.54 -1.25
N PRO A 409 -11.06 11.80 0.03
CA PRO A 409 -10.77 10.88 1.11
C PRO A 409 -11.60 9.60 0.99
N TYR A 410 -11.03 8.49 1.47
CA TYR A 410 -11.74 7.21 1.51
C TYR A 410 -11.99 6.76 2.96
N TRP A 411 -10.94 6.62 3.77
CA TRP A 411 -11.03 6.42 5.20
C TRP A 411 -10.48 7.63 5.95
N ASN A 412 -10.96 7.85 7.18
CA ASN A 412 -10.68 9.06 7.94
C ASN A 412 -10.10 8.77 9.35
N GLY A 413 -9.42 7.66 9.55
CA GLY A 413 -8.69 7.38 10.79
C GLY A 413 -7.53 8.35 10.97
N ILE A 414 -7.20 8.67 12.22
CA ILE A 414 -6.01 9.48 12.52
C ILE A 414 -4.86 8.54 12.84
N GLN A 415 -3.84 8.59 12.00
CA GLN A 415 -2.59 7.84 12.16
C GLN A 415 -1.43 8.83 12.27
N MET A 416 -0.80 8.88 13.44
CA MET A 416 0.19 9.92 13.74
C MET A 416 1.51 9.73 12.97
N ASP A 417 1.86 8.50 12.60
CA ASP A 417 2.99 8.22 11.72
C ASP A 417 2.77 8.82 10.32
N GLU A 418 1.53 8.86 9.82
CA GLU A 418 1.19 9.47 8.54
C GLU A 418 1.31 11.00 8.54
N THR A 419 1.29 11.62 9.71
CA THR A 419 1.63 13.04 9.84
C THR A 419 3.13 13.27 9.97
N ALA A 420 3.87 12.31 10.54
CA ALA A 420 5.31 12.41 10.73
C ALA A 420 6.11 12.11 9.44
N PHE A 421 5.70 11.12 8.65
CA PHE A 421 6.44 10.70 7.46
C PHE A 421 6.60 11.78 6.38
N PRO A 422 5.62 12.64 6.07
CA PRO A 422 5.81 13.76 5.16
C PRO A 422 6.90 14.74 5.61
N ILE A 423 7.04 14.98 6.92
CA ILE A 423 8.10 15.81 7.49
C ILE A 423 9.47 15.17 7.25
N ILE A 424 9.59 13.87 7.52
CA ILE A 424 10.84 13.13 7.31
C ILE A 424 11.21 13.12 5.81
N LEU A 425 10.22 12.93 4.92
CA LEU A 425 10.44 12.97 3.48
C LEU A 425 10.90 14.35 3.01
N ALA A 426 10.30 15.42 3.53
CA ALA A 426 10.71 16.78 3.23
C ALA A 426 12.18 17.03 3.64
N TRP A 427 12.57 16.59 4.83
CA TRP A 427 13.95 16.66 5.31
C TRP A 427 14.91 15.89 4.40
N LYS A 428 14.56 14.66 4.01
CA LYS A 428 15.38 13.83 3.10
C LYS A 428 15.55 14.44 1.70
N LEU A 429 14.57 15.19 1.25
CA LEU A 429 14.56 15.87 -0.05
C LEU A 429 15.15 17.29 0.01
N ASP A 430 15.68 17.71 1.15
CA ASP A 430 16.21 19.07 1.39
C ASP A 430 15.17 20.16 1.09
N ARG A 431 13.89 19.89 1.40
CA ARG A 431 12.78 20.85 1.24
C ARG A 431 12.69 21.71 2.50
N THR A 432 13.71 22.57 2.67
CA THR A 432 13.90 23.41 3.86
C THR A 432 13.53 24.87 3.62
N ASP A 433 13.01 25.21 2.45
CA ASP A 433 12.60 26.57 2.11
C ASP A 433 11.47 27.08 3.02
N ALA A 434 11.45 28.42 3.23
CA ALA A 434 10.55 29.07 4.18
C ALA A 434 9.07 28.82 3.86
N ASP A 435 8.70 28.71 2.60
CA ASP A 435 7.32 28.50 2.15
C ASP A 435 6.85 27.09 2.55
N THR A 436 7.65 26.07 2.25
CA THR A 436 7.39 24.68 2.68
C THR A 436 7.35 24.57 4.21
N TYR A 437 8.30 25.23 4.90
CA TYR A 437 8.35 25.21 6.35
C TYR A 437 7.08 25.79 6.98
N ILE A 438 6.75 27.04 6.62
CA ILE A 438 5.66 27.77 7.28
C ILE A 438 4.28 27.16 6.96
N LYS A 439 4.06 26.75 5.69
CA LYS A 439 2.76 26.29 5.24
C LYS A 439 2.48 24.83 5.58
N HIS A 440 3.52 23.99 5.69
CA HIS A 440 3.37 22.55 5.74
C HIS A 440 4.07 21.89 6.92
N ILE A 441 5.38 22.11 7.06
CA ILE A 441 6.17 21.38 8.06
C ILE A 441 5.83 21.83 9.48
N LYS A 442 5.78 23.15 9.71
CA LYS A 442 5.44 23.70 11.03
C LYS A 442 4.03 23.29 11.48
N PRO A 443 2.95 23.40 10.68
CA PRO A 443 1.63 22.93 11.08
C PRO A 443 1.59 21.42 11.40
N ALA A 444 2.27 20.59 10.62
CA ALA A 444 2.33 19.15 10.87
C ALA A 444 3.07 18.82 12.19
N ALA A 445 4.23 19.46 12.41
CA ALA A 445 4.98 19.30 13.66
C ALA A 445 4.22 19.82 14.88
N ASP A 446 3.53 20.96 14.75
CA ASP A 446 2.68 21.52 15.80
C ASP A 446 1.51 20.58 16.12
N TYR A 447 0.92 19.93 15.08
CA TYR A 447 -0.11 18.92 15.26
C TYR A 447 0.41 17.71 16.07
N ILE A 448 1.60 17.19 15.71
CA ILE A 448 2.25 16.09 16.43
C ILE A 448 2.48 16.47 17.89
N VAL A 449 3.08 17.63 18.16
CA VAL A 449 3.33 18.10 19.55
C VAL A 449 2.05 18.17 20.37
N LYS A 450 0.94 18.58 19.75
CA LYS A 450 -0.34 18.78 20.41
C LYS A 450 -1.10 17.48 20.68
N ASN A 451 -1.04 16.52 19.76
CA ASN A 451 -1.92 15.35 19.76
C ASN A 451 -1.20 14.03 20.06
N GLY A 452 0.12 13.96 19.86
CA GLY A 452 0.93 12.78 20.17
C GLY A 452 1.27 12.68 21.66
N PRO A 453 1.93 11.60 22.10
CA PRO A 453 2.42 10.45 21.32
C PRO A 453 1.38 9.35 21.09
N VAL A 454 0.11 9.61 21.40
CA VAL A 454 -1.00 8.68 21.21
C VAL A 454 -1.51 8.79 19.77
N THR A 455 -1.76 7.65 19.15
CA THR A 455 -2.35 7.60 17.81
C THR A 455 -3.80 7.12 17.88
N GLY A 456 -4.65 7.59 16.96
CA GLY A 456 -6.02 7.10 16.83
C GLY A 456 -6.09 5.69 16.22
N GLN A 457 -5.12 5.36 15.37
CA GLN A 457 -4.87 4.02 14.83
C GLN A 457 -3.36 3.85 14.66
N GLU A 458 -2.84 2.68 15.02
CA GLU A 458 -1.44 2.32 14.73
C GLU A 458 -1.29 1.89 13.25
N ARG A 459 -0.08 1.56 12.82
CA ARG A 459 0.24 1.28 11.41
C ARG A 459 -0.58 0.16 10.75
N TRP A 460 -1.32 -0.64 11.51
CA TRP A 460 -2.22 -1.68 11.00
C TRP A 460 -3.68 -1.22 10.89
N GLU A 461 -3.95 0.05 11.23
CA GLU A 461 -5.25 0.72 11.08
C GLU A 461 -6.35 0.17 11.98
N GLU A 462 -5.97 -0.38 13.14
CA GLU A 462 -6.90 -1.09 14.01
C GLU A 462 -7.12 -0.44 15.37
N ASN A 463 -6.04 -0.25 16.16
CA ASN A 463 -6.16 0.17 17.55
C ASN A 463 -5.59 1.56 17.82
N ALA A 464 -6.23 2.27 18.75
CA ALA A 464 -5.73 3.52 19.31
C ALA A 464 -4.82 3.25 20.50
N GLY A 465 -3.85 4.15 20.77
CA GLY A 465 -2.99 4.06 21.94
C GLY A 465 -1.54 4.46 21.67
N TYR A 466 -0.64 3.95 22.51
CA TYR A 466 0.80 4.14 22.44
C TYR A 466 1.42 2.99 21.63
N SER A 467 1.83 3.24 20.39
CA SER A 467 2.52 2.28 19.53
C SER A 467 4.00 2.64 19.42
N PRO A 468 4.93 1.73 19.72
CA PRO A 468 6.36 2.03 19.66
C PRO A 468 6.81 2.42 18.24
N GLY A 469 6.20 1.84 17.20
CA GLY A 469 6.50 2.18 15.81
C GLY A 469 6.00 3.56 15.40
N THR A 470 4.78 3.93 15.81
CA THR A 470 4.23 5.27 15.56
C THR A 470 5.01 6.33 16.32
N ILE A 471 5.30 6.11 17.60
CA ILE A 471 6.11 7.02 18.42
C ILE A 471 7.51 7.21 17.82
N ALA A 472 8.10 6.16 17.24
CA ALA A 472 9.38 6.27 16.54
C ALA A 472 9.32 7.25 15.36
N ALA A 473 8.26 7.17 14.56
CA ALA A 473 8.05 8.09 13.43
C ALA A 473 7.80 9.52 13.91
N GLU A 474 6.99 9.71 14.94
CA GLU A 474 6.71 11.03 15.52
C GLU A 474 7.99 11.71 16.06
N ILE A 475 8.80 10.99 16.83
CA ILE A 475 10.09 11.48 17.34
C ILE A 475 11.00 11.88 16.18
N ALA A 476 11.12 11.01 15.17
CA ALA A 476 11.95 11.29 14.01
C ALA A 476 11.42 12.50 13.21
N GLY A 477 10.11 12.60 13.02
CA GLY A 477 9.45 13.74 12.39
C GLY A 477 9.73 15.05 13.12
N LEU A 478 9.61 15.06 14.45
CA LEU A 478 9.88 16.25 15.26
C LEU A 478 11.34 16.68 15.21
N VAL A 479 12.30 15.74 15.23
CA VAL A 479 13.73 16.07 15.10
C VAL A 479 14.04 16.62 13.70
N CYS A 480 13.47 16.03 12.65
CA CYS A 480 13.59 16.58 11.29
C CYS A 480 12.95 17.97 11.17
N ALA A 481 11.77 18.17 11.76
CA ALA A 481 11.11 19.48 11.80
C ALA A 481 11.93 20.53 12.55
N ALA A 482 12.57 20.15 13.64
CA ALA A 482 13.46 21.04 14.41
C ALA A 482 14.67 21.48 13.58
N ASP A 483 15.28 20.58 12.82
CA ASP A 483 16.40 20.90 11.92
C ASP A 483 15.96 21.86 10.81
N ILE A 484 14.78 21.64 10.22
CA ILE A 484 14.16 22.56 9.23
C ILE A 484 13.82 23.92 9.88
N ALA A 485 13.26 23.94 11.11
CA ALA A 485 12.98 25.16 11.85
C ALA A 485 14.24 25.98 12.11
N LYS A 486 15.33 25.31 12.49
CA LYS A 486 16.66 25.93 12.67
C LYS A 486 17.17 26.61 11.40
N VAL A 487 17.06 25.95 10.25
CA VAL A 487 17.44 26.53 8.93
C VAL A 487 16.64 27.81 8.67
N ASN A 488 15.38 27.86 9.10
CA ASN A 488 14.48 29.00 8.94
C ASN A 488 14.59 30.06 10.07
N GLY A 489 15.50 29.88 11.04
CA GLY A 489 15.69 30.81 12.14
C GLY A 489 14.60 30.79 13.21
N ASP A 490 13.65 29.81 13.17
CA ASP A 490 12.61 29.63 14.19
C ASP A 490 13.15 28.82 15.38
N THR A 491 13.96 29.47 16.20
CA THR A 491 14.59 28.85 17.36
C THR A 491 13.59 28.44 18.44
N THR A 492 12.42 29.07 18.49
CA THR A 492 11.36 28.71 19.43
C THR A 492 10.76 27.35 19.08
N SER A 493 10.38 27.14 17.81
CA SER A 493 9.87 25.87 17.33
C SER A 493 10.94 24.78 17.37
N GLU A 494 12.21 25.09 16.97
CA GLU A 494 13.34 24.17 17.08
C GLU A 494 13.41 23.58 18.52
N LYS A 495 13.49 24.44 19.54
CA LYS A 495 13.61 24.01 20.93
C LYS A 495 12.39 23.20 21.39
N ARG A 496 11.17 23.63 21.01
CA ARG A 496 9.95 22.94 21.38
C ARG A 496 9.88 21.54 20.79
N TYR A 497 10.17 21.39 19.51
CA TYR A 497 10.15 20.08 18.84
C TYR A 497 11.19 19.14 19.42
N LEU A 498 12.42 19.63 19.65
CA LEU A 498 13.46 18.81 20.26
C LEU A 498 13.11 18.40 21.68
N ALA A 499 12.58 19.31 22.52
CA ALA A 499 12.20 18.97 23.89
C ALA A 499 11.09 17.92 23.94
N THR A 500 10.09 18.02 23.04
CA THR A 500 9.04 17.03 22.94
C THR A 500 9.58 15.68 22.48
N ALA A 501 10.40 15.68 21.42
CA ALA A 501 11.02 14.46 20.89
C ALA A 501 11.91 13.77 21.93
N ASP A 502 12.73 14.52 22.67
CA ASP A 502 13.59 13.99 23.72
C ASP A 502 12.79 13.38 24.88
N TYR A 503 11.71 14.04 25.29
CA TYR A 503 10.82 13.51 26.31
C TYR A 503 10.19 12.18 25.87
N TRP A 504 9.63 12.11 24.66
CA TRP A 504 9.03 10.88 24.16
C TRP A 504 10.06 9.77 23.95
N GLN A 505 11.26 10.11 23.48
CA GLN A 505 12.36 9.16 23.32
C GLN A 505 12.74 8.47 24.62
N GLY A 506 12.66 9.20 25.72
CA GLY A 506 12.96 8.63 27.02
C GLY A 506 11.77 7.92 27.68
N MET A 507 10.54 8.20 27.24
CA MET A 507 9.33 7.62 27.82
C MET A 507 8.77 6.42 27.04
N VAL A 508 9.23 6.16 25.82
CA VAL A 508 8.64 5.13 24.97
C VAL A 508 8.61 3.76 25.63
N GLU A 509 9.66 3.38 26.35
CA GLU A 509 9.68 2.12 27.11
C GLU A 509 8.66 2.12 28.26
N ASN A 510 8.45 3.24 28.93
CA ASN A 510 7.49 3.35 30.02
C ASN A 510 6.05 3.14 29.54
N TRP A 511 5.76 3.51 28.29
CA TRP A 511 4.42 3.44 27.71
C TRP A 511 4.13 2.15 26.94
N THR A 512 5.17 1.42 26.51
CA THR A 512 4.99 0.35 25.52
C THR A 512 5.81 -0.91 25.79
N PHE A 513 6.63 -0.92 26.85
CA PHE A 513 7.47 -2.08 27.20
C PHE A 513 6.97 -2.74 28.48
N THR A 514 6.33 -3.90 28.32
CA THR A 514 5.87 -4.68 29.47
C THR A 514 7.02 -5.38 30.18
N THR A 515 6.89 -5.54 31.50
CA THR A 515 7.74 -6.36 32.35
C THR A 515 6.99 -7.51 33.01
N SER A 516 5.71 -7.63 32.72
CA SER A 516 4.77 -8.63 33.25
C SER A 516 4.03 -9.39 32.14
N GLY A 517 4.56 -9.39 30.91
CA GLY A 517 3.94 -10.04 29.76
C GLY A 517 3.90 -11.57 29.87
N SER A 518 3.08 -12.20 29.06
CA SER A 518 2.86 -13.65 29.07
C SER A 518 3.81 -14.43 28.14
N ILE A 519 4.63 -13.74 27.32
CA ILE A 519 5.48 -14.36 26.29
C ILE A 519 6.94 -14.35 26.74
N GLY A 520 7.64 -15.45 26.52
CA GLY A 520 9.07 -15.56 26.80
C GLY A 520 9.43 -15.25 28.27
N ASN A 521 10.29 -14.25 28.48
CA ASN A 521 10.72 -13.80 29.81
C ASN A 521 9.81 -12.71 30.40
N GLY A 522 8.70 -12.37 29.73
CA GLY A 522 7.76 -11.33 30.16
C GLY A 522 8.22 -9.90 29.94
N LYS A 523 9.33 -9.67 29.21
CA LYS A 523 9.96 -8.34 29.05
C LYS A 523 10.15 -8.02 27.57
N TYR A 524 9.20 -7.28 26.98
CA TYR A 524 9.20 -6.95 25.56
C TYR A 524 8.28 -5.77 25.24
N PHE A 525 8.46 -5.15 24.08
CA PHE A 525 7.52 -4.18 23.54
C PHE A 525 6.23 -4.87 23.12
N GLU A 526 5.10 -4.32 23.53
CA GLU A 526 3.77 -4.67 23.05
C GLU A 526 3.53 -4.09 21.66
N ARG A 527 2.53 -4.60 20.93
CA ARG A 527 2.12 -4.01 19.67
C ARG A 527 1.61 -2.59 19.87
N ILE A 528 0.73 -2.44 20.83
CA ILE A 528 0.13 -1.18 21.24
C ILE A 528 -0.38 -1.30 22.68
N ASP A 529 -0.26 -0.23 23.44
CA ASP A 529 -0.80 -0.06 24.78
C ASP A 529 -1.81 1.08 24.74
N ASP A 530 -3.02 0.89 25.25
CA ASP A 530 -4.10 1.85 25.05
C ASP A 530 -4.10 3.01 26.07
N ASN A 531 -3.41 2.88 27.19
CA ASN A 531 -3.46 3.84 28.30
C ASN A 531 -2.10 4.33 28.83
N GLY A 532 -0.97 3.80 28.28
CA GLY A 532 0.40 4.14 28.67
C GLY A 532 0.90 3.41 29.92
N ASN A 533 0.27 2.30 30.30
CA ASN A 533 0.70 1.44 31.40
C ASN A 533 0.85 -0.03 30.94
N PRO A 534 1.94 -0.39 30.30
CA PRO A 534 2.13 -1.70 29.64
C PRO A 534 2.19 -2.89 30.62
N ASN A 535 1.84 -2.71 31.87
CA ASN A 535 1.86 -3.76 32.89
C ASN A 535 0.50 -4.05 33.52
N ASP A 536 -0.57 -3.34 33.16
CA ASP A 536 -1.89 -3.52 33.77
C ASP A 536 -2.73 -4.63 33.11
N GLY A 537 -2.43 -4.96 31.83
CA GLY A 537 -3.10 -6.07 31.12
C GLY A 537 -4.50 -5.69 30.69
N HIS A 538 -4.69 -4.48 30.24
CA HIS A 538 -5.96 -4.04 29.68
C HIS A 538 -6.38 -4.91 28.48
N ILE A 539 -7.68 -4.99 28.23
CA ILE A 539 -8.23 -5.84 27.15
C ILE A 539 -8.46 -4.99 25.91
N LEU A 540 -7.77 -5.33 24.85
CA LEU A 540 -7.97 -4.75 23.52
C LEU A 540 -8.85 -5.65 22.65
N HIS A 541 -9.69 -5.04 21.84
CA HIS A 541 -10.35 -5.72 20.74
C HIS A 541 -9.45 -5.75 19.53
N ILE A 542 -9.07 -6.94 19.09
CA ILE A 542 -8.24 -7.15 17.91
C ILE A 542 -9.15 -7.34 16.69
N GLY A 543 -8.96 -6.52 15.68
CA GLY A 543 -9.72 -6.54 14.45
C GLY A 543 -9.62 -7.86 13.68
N ASN A 544 -10.31 -7.93 12.54
CA ASN A 544 -10.22 -9.05 11.59
C ASN A 544 -10.54 -10.44 12.17
N GLY A 545 -11.31 -10.48 13.26
CA GLY A 545 -11.68 -11.73 13.95
C GLY A 545 -10.70 -12.18 15.04
N GLY A 546 -9.69 -11.35 15.39
CA GLY A 546 -8.72 -11.65 16.46
C GLY A 546 -9.34 -11.69 17.87
N GLY A 547 -10.47 -10.99 18.08
CA GLY A 547 -11.24 -11.02 19.34
C GLY A 547 -10.58 -10.23 20.47
N ASP A 548 -11.14 -10.34 21.68
CA ASP A 548 -10.68 -9.61 22.85
C ASP A 548 -9.44 -10.27 23.47
N ARG A 549 -8.38 -9.50 23.71
CA ARG A 549 -7.08 -9.97 24.18
C ARG A 549 -6.47 -9.02 25.21
N ASP A 550 -5.74 -9.58 26.16
CA ASP A 550 -4.81 -8.83 26.99
C ASP A 550 -3.71 -8.21 26.09
N GLU A 551 -3.53 -6.90 26.13
CA GLU A 551 -2.58 -6.17 25.26
C GLU A 551 -1.16 -6.74 25.35
N ARG A 552 -0.71 -7.15 26.58
CA ARG A 552 0.59 -7.80 26.83
C ARG A 552 0.75 -9.14 26.09
N SER A 553 -0.33 -9.74 25.61
CA SER A 553 -0.30 -10.99 24.86
C SER A 553 -0.14 -10.79 23.34
N ILE A 554 -0.16 -9.54 22.85
CA ILE A 554 -0.08 -9.21 21.43
C ILE A 554 1.24 -8.53 21.12
N VAL A 555 2.01 -9.14 20.23
CA VAL A 555 3.33 -8.64 19.82
C VAL A 555 3.44 -8.51 18.31
N ASP A 556 4.19 -7.50 17.87
CA ASP A 556 4.58 -7.28 16.50
C ASP A 556 6.04 -6.81 16.38
N SER A 557 6.50 -6.50 15.17
CA SER A 557 7.87 -6.02 14.93
C SER A 557 7.99 -4.50 14.89
N SER A 558 6.92 -3.72 15.13
CA SER A 558 6.93 -2.26 14.94
C SER A 558 7.92 -1.52 15.83
N PHE A 559 8.29 -2.05 17.00
CA PHE A 559 9.34 -1.47 17.85
C PHE A 559 10.71 -1.36 17.14
N LEU A 560 10.95 -2.11 16.07
CA LEU A 560 12.20 -2.00 15.29
C LEU A 560 12.30 -0.69 14.50
N GLU A 561 11.18 0.00 14.29
CA GLU A 561 11.18 1.36 13.73
C GLU A 561 11.91 2.35 14.65
N LEU A 562 11.98 2.10 15.97
CA LEU A 562 12.83 2.86 16.90
C LEU A 562 14.31 2.82 16.49
N VAL A 563 14.77 1.69 15.97
CA VAL A 563 16.14 1.55 15.46
C VAL A 563 16.24 2.09 14.05
N ARG A 564 15.28 1.76 13.18
CA ARG A 564 15.29 2.16 11.78
C ARG A 564 15.28 3.68 11.59
N HIS A 565 14.56 4.40 12.46
CA HIS A 565 14.52 5.86 12.46
C HIS A 565 15.63 6.52 13.28
N GLY A 566 16.54 5.76 13.87
CA GLY A 566 17.67 6.30 14.63
C GLY A 566 17.31 6.82 16.03
N VAL A 567 16.13 6.47 16.55
CA VAL A 567 15.63 6.89 17.89
C VAL A 567 16.31 6.11 19.00
N LYS A 568 16.60 4.83 18.75
CA LYS A 568 17.32 3.94 19.70
C LYS A 568 18.47 3.25 18.99
N ALA A 569 19.54 3.00 19.74
CA ALA A 569 20.64 2.20 19.23
C ALA A 569 20.23 0.72 19.05
N ALA A 570 20.77 0.05 18.04
CA ALA A 570 20.47 -1.35 17.75
C ALA A 570 20.90 -2.34 18.85
N ASN A 571 21.74 -1.92 19.80
CA ASN A 571 22.14 -2.69 20.96
C ASN A 571 21.38 -2.29 22.24
N ASN A 572 20.35 -1.46 22.12
CA ASN A 572 19.52 -1.06 23.25
C ASN A 572 18.95 -2.32 23.96
N PRO A 573 19.04 -2.44 25.30
CA PRO A 573 18.65 -3.65 26.03
C PRO A 573 17.15 -3.98 25.91
N TYR A 574 16.28 -3.00 25.79
CA TYR A 574 14.84 -3.22 25.61
C TYR A 574 14.54 -3.80 24.22
N ILE A 575 15.21 -3.29 23.18
CA ILE A 575 15.13 -3.85 21.82
C ILE A 575 15.59 -5.31 21.83
N LEU A 576 16.75 -5.60 22.42
CA LEU A 576 17.33 -6.95 22.46
C LEU A 576 16.49 -7.92 23.31
N SER A 577 15.87 -7.46 24.38
CA SER A 577 14.98 -8.27 25.23
C SER A 577 13.71 -8.69 24.49
N SER A 578 13.21 -7.85 23.57
CA SER A 578 11.98 -8.11 22.83
C SER A 578 12.14 -9.17 21.73
N LEU A 579 13.32 -9.25 21.10
CA LEU A 579 13.54 -10.13 19.94
C LEU A 579 13.17 -11.60 20.18
N PRO A 580 13.57 -12.25 21.31
CA PRO A 580 13.21 -13.64 21.55
C PRO A 580 11.69 -13.86 21.69
N ALA A 581 10.98 -12.93 22.33
CA ALA A 581 9.53 -13.00 22.49
C ALA A 581 8.82 -12.91 21.12
N ILE A 582 9.24 -11.94 20.30
CA ILE A 582 8.70 -11.74 18.94
C ILE A 582 9.00 -12.97 18.08
N ASP A 583 10.27 -13.41 18.02
CA ASP A 583 10.69 -14.50 17.15
C ASP A 583 10.08 -15.85 17.56
N SER A 584 9.82 -16.09 18.84
CA SER A 584 9.12 -17.30 19.28
C SER A 584 7.63 -17.31 18.96
N THR A 585 7.03 -16.13 18.71
CA THR A 585 5.59 -15.97 18.57
C THR A 585 5.16 -15.80 17.12
N ILE A 586 5.81 -14.91 16.36
CA ILE A 586 5.35 -14.52 15.02
C ILE A 586 6.34 -14.83 13.90
N LYS A 587 7.46 -15.52 14.15
CA LYS A 587 8.40 -15.93 13.10
C LYS A 587 8.14 -17.35 12.65
N GLN A 588 8.25 -17.59 11.36
CA GLN A 588 8.37 -18.93 10.78
C GLN A 588 9.55 -19.00 9.79
N THR A 589 10.16 -20.18 9.70
CA THR A 589 11.16 -20.49 8.69
C THR A 589 10.53 -21.37 7.63
N ILE A 590 10.45 -20.86 6.41
CA ILE A 590 9.90 -21.60 5.26
C ILE A 590 11.05 -22.41 4.63
N PRO A 591 10.94 -23.74 4.57
CA PRO A 591 11.99 -24.60 4.01
C PRO A 591 12.37 -24.21 2.58
N GLY A 592 13.67 -24.02 2.34
CA GLY A 592 14.20 -23.64 1.04
C GLY A 592 13.98 -22.18 0.62
N LYS A 593 13.32 -21.37 1.46
CA LYS A 593 13.07 -19.95 1.16
C LYS A 593 13.66 -19.00 2.21
N GLY A 594 13.45 -19.24 3.50
CA GLY A 594 13.99 -18.43 4.57
C GLY A 594 12.99 -18.03 5.64
N GLU A 595 13.29 -16.98 6.40
CA GLU A 595 12.51 -16.53 7.55
C GLU A 595 11.50 -15.47 7.16
N GLY A 596 10.26 -15.63 7.65
CA GLY A 596 9.17 -14.64 7.51
C GLY A 596 8.49 -14.41 8.86
N TRP A 597 7.80 -13.29 8.99
CA TRP A 597 7.07 -12.89 10.20
C TRP A 597 5.62 -12.58 9.86
N PHE A 598 4.72 -12.96 10.77
CA PHE A 598 3.33 -12.49 10.76
C PHE A 598 3.29 -11.01 11.15
N ARG A 599 2.21 -10.33 10.78
CA ARG A 599 1.98 -8.93 11.16
C ARG A 599 1.97 -8.78 12.68
N TYR A 600 1.17 -9.58 13.35
CA TYR A 600 1.15 -9.81 14.80
C TYR A 600 0.44 -11.16 15.09
N ASN A 601 0.53 -11.65 16.31
CA ASN A 601 -0.18 -12.88 16.68
C ASN A 601 -1.69 -12.62 16.86
N HIS A 602 -2.52 -13.61 16.50
CA HIS A 602 -3.98 -13.52 16.40
C HIS A 602 -4.50 -12.60 15.30
N ASP A 603 -3.66 -12.18 14.38
CA ASP A 603 -4.08 -11.44 13.20
C ASP A 603 -4.99 -12.30 12.32
N GLY A 604 -6.15 -11.76 11.98
CA GLY A 604 -7.11 -12.41 11.08
C GLY A 604 -7.17 -11.83 9.67
N TYR A 605 -6.28 -10.90 9.32
CA TYR A 605 -6.25 -10.27 8.00
C TYR A 605 -5.55 -11.17 6.98
N GLY A 606 -6.32 -12.01 6.32
CA GLY A 606 -5.85 -12.97 5.32
C GLY A 606 -6.94 -13.99 4.97
N GLU A 607 -6.64 -14.93 4.09
CA GLU A 607 -7.55 -15.98 3.65
C GLU A 607 -7.95 -16.88 4.81
N THR A 608 -9.10 -17.53 4.66
CA THR A 608 -9.57 -18.55 5.61
C THR A 608 -8.63 -19.75 5.66
N SER A 609 -8.86 -20.67 6.60
CA SER A 609 -8.10 -21.94 6.72
C SER A 609 -8.19 -22.85 5.48
N THR A 610 -9.19 -22.64 4.62
CA THR A 610 -9.37 -23.39 3.36
C THR A 610 -8.78 -22.65 2.16
N GLY A 611 -8.24 -21.42 2.33
CA GLY A 611 -7.77 -20.57 1.24
C GLY A 611 -8.87 -19.81 0.52
N ALA A 612 -10.08 -19.75 1.10
CA ALA A 612 -11.11 -18.84 0.59
C ALA A 612 -10.77 -17.40 0.90
N ASP A 613 -11.27 -16.50 0.06
CA ASP A 613 -10.97 -15.08 0.11
C ASP A 613 -11.37 -14.46 1.47
N TYR A 614 -10.59 -13.47 1.90
CA TYR A 614 -10.89 -12.69 3.10
C TYR A 614 -12.18 -11.88 2.94
N THR A 615 -13.04 -11.96 3.94
CA THR A 615 -14.33 -11.25 3.99
C THR A 615 -14.60 -10.58 5.34
N GLY A 616 -13.53 -10.13 6.03
CA GLY A 616 -13.60 -9.45 7.32
C GLY A 616 -13.04 -10.27 8.49
N ALA A 617 -12.83 -11.56 8.32
CA ALA A 617 -12.16 -12.43 9.29
C ALA A 617 -11.50 -13.60 8.57
N GLY A 618 -10.27 -13.94 8.95
CA GLY A 618 -9.48 -15.01 8.34
C GLY A 618 -8.27 -15.36 9.18
N ILE A 619 -7.17 -15.64 8.53
CA ILE A 619 -5.87 -15.97 9.15
C ILE A 619 -4.79 -15.13 8.49
N GLY A 620 -4.16 -14.25 9.25
CA GLY A 620 -3.01 -13.48 8.77
C GLY A 620 -1.86 -14.41 8.35
N ARG A 621 -1.15 -14.01 7.29
CA ARG A 621 -0.03 -14.78 6.75
C ARG A 621 1.29 -14.03 6.94
N LEU A 622 2.40 -14.59 6.44
CA LEU A 622 3.72 -13.97 6.58
C LEU A 622 3.82 -12.77 5.63
N TRP A 623 4.37 -11.67 6.15
CA TRP A 623 4.54 -10.44 5.39
C TRP A 623 6.00 -10.24 4.98
N PRO A 624 6.33 -10.22 3.69
CA PRO A 624 7.70 -10.02 3.19
C PRO A 624 8.37 -8.74 3.69
N ILE A 625 7.61 -7.68 3.99
CA ILE A 625 8.17 -6.43 4.53
C ILE A 625 8.93 -6.65 5.84
N PHE A 626 8.47 -7.56 6.71
CA PHE A 626 9.17 -7.83 7.97
C PHE A 626 10.48 -8.57 7.78
N THR A 627 10.59 -9.40 6.75
CA THR A 627 11.88 -9.95 6.34
C THR A 627 12.85 -8.82 6.00
N GLY A 628 12.38 -7.77 5.30
CA GLY A 628 13.15 -6.58 5.02
C GLY A 628 13.49 -5.77 6.27
N GLU A 629 12.52 -5.48 7.14
CA GLU A 629 12.74 -4.75 8.40
C GLU A 629 13.76 -5.46 9.31
N ARG A 630 13.70 -6.79 9.40
CA ARG A 630 14.71 -7.60 10.12
C ARG A 630 16.09 -7.51 9.48
N GLY A 631 16.15 -7.47 8.14
CA GLY A 631 17.39 -7.22 7.40
C GLY A 631 17.98 -5.85 7.72
N HIS A 632 17.17 -4.79 7.77
CA HIS A 632 17.63 -3.45 8.19
C HIS A 632 18.15 -3.44 9.63
N PHE A 633 17.45 -4.13 10.53
CA PHE A 633 17.93 -4.29 11.90
C PHE A 633 19.28 -5.04 11.95
N ALA A 634 19.46 -6.09 11.14
CA ALA A 634 20.74 -6.79 11.05
C ALA A 634 21.87 -5.85 10.61
N ILE A 635 21.61 -4.99 9.61
CA ILE A 635 22.58 -3.97 9.15
C ILE A 635 22.88 -2.96 10.26
N ALA A 636 21.85 -2.46 10.97
CA ALA A 636 22.05 -1.55 12.10
C ALA A 636 22.89 -2.17 13.22
N ARG A 637 22.91 -3.51 13.32
CA ARG A 637 23.79 -4.30 14.21
C ARG A 637 25.20 -4.54 13.63
N GLY A 638 25.51 -4.05 12.46
CA GLY A 638 26.77 -4.27 11.76
C GLY A 638 26.88 -5.63 11.03
N ASN A 639 25.76 -6.33 10.87
CA ASN A 639 25.70 -7.61 10.15
C ASN A 639 25.29 -7.40 8.69
N LYS A 640 25.51 -8.42 7.84
CA LYS A 640 25.00 -8.45 6.48
C LYS A 640 23.54 -8.92 6.45
N ALA A 641 22.81 -8.47 5.43
CA ALA A 641 21.42 -8.85 5.19
C ALA A 641 21.23 -9.79 3.98
N ASP A 642 22.28 -10.46 3.51
CA ASP A 642 22.23 -11.30 2.29
C ASP A 642 21.14 -12.37 2.36
N SER A 643 20.97 -13.02 3.53
CA SER A 643 19.93 -14.04 3.74
C SER A 643 18.51 -13.45 3.65
N TYR A 644 18.28 -12.25 4.19
CA TYR A 644 17.00 -11.57 4.12
C TYR A 644 16.67 -11.17 2.69
N LEU A 645 17.63 -10.65 1.94
CA LEU A 645 17.47 -10.37 0.51
C LEU A 645 17.15 -11.63 -0.30
N ALA A 646 17.84 -12.73 -0.03
CA ALA A 646 17.57 -14.01 -0.68
C ALA A 646 16.16 -14.51 -0.38
N THR A 647 15.70 -14.35 0.87
CA THR A 647 14.34 -14.71 1.29
C THR A 647 13.29 -13.85 0.58
N MET A 648 13.46 -12.52 0.52
CA MET A 648 12.52 -11.65 -0.20
C MET A 648 12.42 -12.01 -1.68
N ARG A 649 13.54 -12.36 -2.34
CA ARG A 649 13.52 -12.89 -3.71
C ARG A 649 12.78 -14.22 -3.82
N ALA A 650 12.96 -15.13 -2.86
CA ALA A 650 12.30 -16.42 -2.85
C ALA A 650 10.78 -16.32 -2.56
N PHE A 651 10.32 -15.21 -1.97
CA PHE A 651 8.91 -14.89 -1.75
C PHE A 651 8.26 -14.22 -2.96
N ALA A 652 9.05 -13.69 -3.89
CA ALA A 652 8.52 -13.12 -5.13
C ALA A 652 7.93 -14.21 -6.04
N ASN A 653 6.96 -13.81 -6.86
CA ASN A 653 6.47 -14.67 -7.93
C ASN A 653 7.48 -14.75 -9.11
N PRO A 654 7.26 -15.63 -10.12
CA PRO A 654 8.17 -15.76 -11.26
C PRO A 654 8.40 -14.47 -12.08
N SER A 655 7.52 -13.48 -11.92
CA SER A 655 7.62 -12.17 -12.56
C SER A 655 8.32 -11.12 -11.68
N TYR A 656 9.02 -11.54 -10.63
CA TYR A 656 9.76 -10.69 -9.69
C TYR A 656 8.87 -9.75 -8.84
N MET A 657 7.60 -10.09 -8.65
CA MET A 657 6.66 -9.32 -7.86
C MET A 657 6.57 -9.87 -6.44
N ILE A 658 6.89 -9.05 -5.45
CA ILE A 658 6.81 -9.39 -4.02
C ILE A 658 5.44 -8.97 -3.51
N SER A 659 4.72 -9.92 -2.93
CA SER A 659 3.36 -9.72 -2.42
C SER A 659 3.33 -9.01 -1.06
N GLU A 660 2.14 -8.65 -0.64
CA GLU A 660 1.82 -8.26 0.72
C GLU A 660 2.03 -9.42 1.68
N GLN A 661 1.42 -10.57 1.37
CA GLN A 661 1.48 -11.78 2.19
C GLN A 661 1.94 -12.98 1.37
N VAL A 662 2.63 -13.89 2.02
CA VAL A 662 2.98 -15.21 1.48
C VAL A 662 2.46 -16.31 2.40
N TRP A 663 2.09 -17.45 1.82
CA TRP A 663 1.60 -18.60 2.57
C TRP A 663 2.62 -19.04 3.62
N ASP A 664 2.14 -19.27 4.82
CA ASP A 664 2.89 -19.81 5.94
C ASP A 664 3.00 -21.36 5.85
N LEU A 665 3.55 -21.99 6.87
CA LEU A 665 3.67 -23.45 6.93
C LEU A 665 2.32 -24.18 6.97
N ASN A 666 1.24 -23.49 7.31
CA ASN A 666 -0.13 -24.02 7.34
C ASN A 666 -0.91 -23.67 6.06
N ALA A 667 -0.22 -23.53 4.94
CA ALA A 667 -0.87 -23.29 3.66
C ALA A 667 -1.93 -24.36 3.35
N PRO A 668 -3.13 -23.96 2.89
CA PRO A 668 -4.15 -24.93 2.50
C PRO A 668 -3.71 -25.80 1.33
N SER A 669 -4.40 -26.93 1.13
CA SER A 669 -4.13 -27.81 -0.02
C SER A 669 -4.21 -27.06 -1.33
N GLY A 670 -3.21 -27.24 -2.20
CA GLY A 670 -3.08 -26.55 -3.49
C GLY A 670 -2.22 -25.28 -3.42
N TYR A 671 -1.83 -24.82 -2.24
CA TYR A 671 -0.92 -23.67 -2.08
C TYR A 671 0.43 -24.09 -1.53
N THR A 672 1.47 -23.35 -1.87
CA THR A 672 2.85 -23.65 -1.48
C THR A 672 3.34 -22.64 -0.44
N PRO A 673 3.87 -23.05 0.72
CA PRO A 673 4.47 -22.15 1.68
C PRO A 673 5.52 -21.22 1.06
N GLY A 674 5.43 -19.94 1.39
CA GLY A 674 6.29 -18.88 0.87
C GLY A 674 5.98 -18.45 -0.57
N SER A 675 4.92 -18.94 -1.21
CA SER A 675 4.38 -18.31 -2.43
C SER A 675 3.40 -17.21 -2.08
N PRO A 676 3.20 -16.20 -2.96
CA PRO A 676 2.19 -15.17 -2.76
C PRO A 676 0.80 -15.74 -2.43
N THR A 677 0.08 -15.10 -1.50
CA THR A 677 -1.32 -15.37 -1.24
C THR A 677 -2.20 -14.65 -2.26
N LYS A 678 -3.51 -14.58 -2.00
CA LYS A 678 -4.45 -13.81 -2.84
C LYS A 678 -4.58 -12.34 -2.38
N SER A 679 -3.76 -11.90 -1.44
CA SER A 679 -3.59 -10.49 -1.08
C SER A 679 -2.92 -9.72 -2.23
N MET A 680 -2.55 -8.46 -2.01
CA MET A 680 -1.94 -7.66 -3.09
C MET A 680 -0.58 -8.21 -3.56
N THR A 681 -0.44 -8.46 -4.86
CA THR A 681 0.83 -8.79 -5.54
C THR A 681 0.97 -7.95 -6.82
N PRO A 682 2.01 -7.11 -6.97
CA PRO A 682 2.96 -6.74 -5.93
C PRO A 682 2.37 -5.75 -4.93
N LEU A 683 2.79 -5.80 -3.68
CA LEU A 683 2.62 -4.67 -2.78
C LEU A 683 3.75 -3.67 -3.03
N SER A 684 3.42 -2.41 -3.27
CA SER A 684 4.46 -1.39 -3.53
C SER A 684 5.41 -1.23 -2.33
N TRP A 685 4.92 -1.35 -1.09
CA TRP A 685 5.77 -1.35 0.10
C TRP A 685 6.80 -2.50 0.10
N SER A 686 6.38 -3.72 -0.24
CA SER A 686 7.31 -4.86 -0.34
C SER A 686 8.39 -4.65 -1.41
N MET A 687 8.04 -4.04 -2.54
CA MET A 687 8.98 -3.69 -3.59
C MET A 687 9.95 -2.60 -3.13
N GLY A 688 9.45 -1.57 -2.43
CA GLY A 688 10.27 -0.50 -1.85
C GLY A 688 11.23 -1.01 -0.77
N GLU A 689 10.75 -1.90 0.09
CA GLU A 689 11.53 -2.53 1.14
C GLU A 689 12.72 -3.32 0.57
N TYR A 690 12.51 -4.05 -0.54
CA TYR A 690 13.59 -4.75 -1.21
C TYR A 690 14.69 -3.80 -1.73
N ILE A 691 14.31 -2.68 -2.36
CA ILE A 691 15.26 -1.68 -2.87
C ILE A 691 16.09 -1.09 -1.72
N THR A 692 15.41 -0.67 -0.65
CA THR A 692 16.06 0.00 0.49
C THR A 692 17.00 -0.96 1.22
N LEU A 693 16.58 -2.23 1.38
CA LEU A 693 17.41 -3.27 2.00
C LEU A 693 18.65 -3.59 1.16
N LEU A 694 18.49 -3.72 -0.16
CA LEU A 694 19.61 -3.99 -1.07
C LEU A 694 20.66 -2.86 -0.97
N ALA A 695 20.21 -1.62 -1.04
CA ALA A 695 21.09 -0.46 -0.91
C ALA A 695 21.76 -0.38 0.46
N SER A 696 20.99 -0.65 1.53
CA SER A 696 21.50 -0.67 2.90
C SER A 696 22.54 -1.77 3.10
N ASN A 697 22.31 -2.96 2.57
CA ASN A 697 23.27 -4.07 2.63
C ASN A 697 24.57 -3.75 1.87
N TYR A 698 24.47 -3.08 0.73
CA TYR A 698 25.62 -2.67 -0.07
C TYR A 698 26.44 -1.58 0.62
N THR A 699 25.78 -0.56 1.21
CA THR A 699 26.43 0.57 1.86
C THR A 699 26.81 0.30 3.32
N HIS A 700 26.35 -0.81 3.90
CA HIS A 700 26.47 -1.14 5.33
C HIS A 700 25.87 -0.07 6.25
N LYS A 701 24.83 0.63 5.77
CA LYS A 701 24.08 1.65 6.52
C LYS A 701 22.60 1.50 6.22
N VAL A 702 21.76 1.76 7.19
CA VAL A 702 20.31 1.84 6.97
C VAL A 702 20.03 3.13 6.18
N MET A 703 19.78 2.99 4.88
CA MET A 703 19.75 4.12 3.93
C MET A 703 18.54 5.05 4.09
N ASP A 704 17.47 4.59 4.69
CA ASP A 704 16.30 5.41 4.97
C ASP A 704 16.26 5.99 6.41
N MET A 705 17.29 5.74 7.22
CA MET A 705 17.46 6.32 8.55
C MET A 705 17.73 7.84 8.43
N PRO A 706 16.95 8.70 9.11
CA PRO A 706 17.26 10.13 9.16
C PRO A 706 18.54 10.39 9.98
N GLU A 707 19.58 10.87 9.30
CA GLU A 707 20.89 11.07 9.93
C GLU A 707 20.84 12.01 11.14
N VAL A 708 20.04 13.07 11.08
CA VAL A 708 19.90 14.05 12.17
C VAL A 708 19.35 13.40 13.46
N VAL A 709 18.46 12.41 13.32
CA VAL A 709 17.90 11.66 14.45
C VAL A 709 18.94 10.71 15.04
N TYR A 710 19.62 9.96 14.17
CA TYR A 710 20.68 9.03 14.55
C TYR A 710 21.84 9.76 15.25
N GLN A 711 22.26 10.89 14.72
CA GLN A 711 23.30 11.71 15.36
C GLN A 711 22.87 12.18 16.75
N ARG A 712 21.59 12.59 16.91
CA ARG A 712 21.10 13.07 18.21
C ARG A 712 21.07 11.96 19.28
N TYR A 713 20.50 10.82 18.97
CA TYR A 713 20.16 9.82 19.99
C TYR A 713 21.12 8.63 20.05
N VAL A 714 21.92 8.39 19.04
CA VAL A 714 22.81 7.23 19.01
C VAL A 714 24.29 7.67 19.06
N VAL A 715 24.69 8.64 18.25
CA VAL A 715 26.08 9.09 18.16
C VAL A 715 26.40 10.11 19.26
N ASN A 716 25.60 11.17 19.35
CA ASN A 716 25.80 12.28 20.27
C ASN A 716 24.83 12.16 21.46
N SER A 717 25.04 11.18 22.32
CA SER A 717 24.15 10.87 23.45
C SER A 717 24.14 11.91 24.59
N SER A 718 24.55 13.16 24.35
CA SER A 718 24.35 14.27 25.29
C SER A 718 22.88 14.70 25.30
N LYS A 719 22.13 14.11 26.20
CA LYS A 719 20.66 14.27 26.32
C LYS A 719 20.35 15.43 27.25
N PRO A 720 19.68 16.51 26.77
CA PRO A 720 19.19 17.55 27.66
C PRO A 720 18.03 17.08 28.57
N HIS A 721 17.15 16.18 28.10
CA HIS A 721 15.99 15.73 28.84
C HIS A 721 15.70 14.27 28.53
N GLN A 722 16.31 13.37 29.29
CA GLN A 722 16.09 11.94 29.13
C GLN A 722 14.82 11.52 29.83
N GLY A 723 13.64 11.63 29.15
CA GLY A 723 12.44 10.90 29.48
C GLY A 723 12.13 10.66 30.95
N LYS A 724 12.50 11.60 31.78
CA LYS A 724 12.09 11.63 33.16
C LYS A 724 10.84 12.51 33.23
N THR A 725 9.87 12.06 33.98
CA THR A 725 8.71 12.91 34.38
C THR A 725 9.24 14.19 35.06
N VAL A 726 10.41 14.10 35.66
CA VAL A 726 11.14 15.19 36.28
C VAL A 726 12.58 15.20 35.78
N ASP A 727 13.07 16.37 35.45
CA ASP A 727 14.45 16.58 35.03
C ASP A 727 15.08 17.78 35.73
N TYR A 728 16.38 17.69 35.97
CA TYR A 728 17.23 18.73 36.56
C TYR A 728 18.70 18.41 36.30
N GLN A 729 19.56 19.43 36.44
CA GLN A 729 21.00 19.24 36.37
C GLN A 729 21.55 18.77 37.70
N GLU A 730 21.96 17.51 37.81
CA GLU A 730 22.53 16.95 39.05
C GLU A 730 23.76 17.74 39.57
N ALA A 731 24.50 18.37 38.63
CA ALA A 731 25.63 19.24 39.03
C ALA A 731 25.20 20.48 39.81
N ASP A 732 23.92 20.88 39.73
CA ASP A 732 23.35 22.03 40.44
C ASP A 732 22.71 21.62 41.79
N SER A 733 22.60 20.33 42.09
CA SER A 733 22.10 19.82 43.37
C SER A 733 23.17 19.97 44.48
N LYS A 734 23.69 21.19 44.61
CA LYS A 734 24.70 21.55 45.60
C LYS A 734 24.18 22.53 46.62
N GLN A 735 24.65 22.37 47.84
CA GLN A 735 24.27 23.26 48.96
C GLN A 735 24.46 24.73 48.62
N GLY A 736 23.41 25.52 48.77
CA GLY A 736 23.40 26.95 48.53
C GLY A 736 23.30 27.37 47.07
N LEU A 737 23.24 26.46 46.11
CA LEU A 737 23.04 26.78 44.71
C LEU A 737 21.56 26.81 44.30
N ALA A 738 21.26 27.40 43.14
CA ALA A 738 19.95 27.38 42.56
C ALA A 738 19.81 26.17 41.64
N LEU A 739 18.78 25.34 41.89
CA LEU A 739 18.44 24.19 41.10
C LEU A 739 17.16 24.47 40.32
N THR A 740 17.19 24.24 39.01
CA THR A 740 15.98 24.32 38.15
C THR A 740 15.37 22.93 38.04
N ILE A 741 14.09 22.79 38.40
CA ILE A 741 13.29 21.57 38.24
C ILE A 741 12.35 21.74 37.06
N TYR A 742 12.38 20.78 36.15
CA TYR A 742 11.43 20.63 35.03
C TYR A 742 10.51 19.45 35.27
N TYR A 743 9.24 19.61 34.92
CA TYR A 743 8.22 18.59 35.12
C TYR A 743 7.32 18.47 33.91
N LYS A 744 7.08 17.25 33.45
CA LYS A 744 6.09 16.89 32.42
C LYS A 744 5.54 15.49 32.75
N GLY A 745 4.62 15.43 33.69
CA GLY A 745 4.00 14.21 34.21
C GLY A 745 2.49 14.24 34.16
N LEU A 746 1.84 13.56 35.08
CA LEU A 746 0.37 13.40 35.15
C LEU A 746 -0.40 14.75 35.16
N LEU A 747 0.23 15.79 35.69
CA LEU A 747 -0.41 17.13 35.83
C LEU A 747 0.01 18.09 34.71
N THR A 748 0.61 17.63 33.62
CA THR A 748 1.14 18.48 32.54
C THR A 748 0.08 19.39 31.93
N ASN A 749 -1.16 18.93 31.83
CA ASN A 749 -2.29 19.65 31.23
C ASN A 749 -3.14 20.43 32.26
N SER A 750 -2.70 20.52 33.50
CA SER A 750 -3.39 21.32 34.54
C SER A 750 -3.21 22.82 34.28
N GLU A 751 -4.14 23.63 34.71
CA GLU A 751 -4.05 25.10 34.58
C GLU A 751 -2.92 25.69 35.40
N GLN A 752 -2.52 25.00 36.47
CA GLN A 752 -1.47 25.41 37.39
C GLN A 752 -0.79 24.16 37.98
N VAL A 753 0.53 24.18 38.05
CA VAL A 753 1.31 23.16 38.76
C VAL A 753 2.20 23.82 39.78
N LYS A 754 2.36 23.19 40.94
CA LYS A 754 3.28 23.56 42.00
C LYS A 754 4.25 22.43 42.27
N LEU A 755 5.51 22.78 42.46
CA LEU A 755 6.51 21.92 43.05
C LEU A 755 6.35 21.97 44.60
N HIS A 756 5.97 20.87 45.20
CA HIS A 756 5.94 20.67 46.63
C HIS A 756 7.23 20.00 47.07
N TRP A 757 8.05 20.65 47.85
CA TRP A 757 9.38 20.13 48.18
C TRP A 757 9.83 20.44 49.58
N GLY A 758 10.72 19.62 50.13
CA GLY A 758 11.40 19.75 51.41
C GLY A 758 12.76 19.04 51.34
N TYR A 759 13.42 18.90 52.44
CA TYR A 759 14.67 18.14 52.47
C TYR A 759 14.74 17.23 53.71
N ASP A 760 15.62 16.26 53.70
CA ASP A 760 15.89 15.32 54.80
C ASP A 760 14.59 14.78 55.45
N ASN A 761 13.77 14.05 54.66
CA ASN A 761 12.43 13.55 55.04
C ASN A 761 11.40 14.66 55.27
N TRP A 762 11.26 15.54 54.30
CA TRP A 762 10.22 16.58 54.26
C TRP A 762 10.34 17.65 55.35
N GLN A 763 11.59 18.01 55.71
CA GLN A 763 11.79 19.18 56.57
C GLN A 763 11.63 20.49 55.75
N GLN A 764 11.11 21.52 56.40
CA GLN A 764 10.86 22.85 55.82
C GLN A 764 10.14 22.83 54.46
N VAL A 765 9.02 22.14 54.42
CA VAL A 765 8.22 21.99 53.22
C VAL A 765 7.78 23.34 52.66
N THR A 766 7.95 23.51 51.34
CA THR A 766 7.64 24.70 50.60
C THR A 766 6.98 24.36 49.25
N ASP A 767 6.05 25.19 48.81
CA ASP A 767 5.42 25.10 47.50
C ASP A 767 5.97 26.21 46.60
N ASN A 768 6.58 25.82 45.46
CA ASN A 768 6.95 26.75 44.42
C ASN A 768 5.97 26.65 43.26
N LEU A 769 5.37 27.78 42.86
CA LEU A 769 4.57 27.82 41.65
C LEU A 769 5.49 27.60 40.44
N MET A 770 5.06 26.75 39.50
CA MET A 770 5.78 26.48 38.27
C MET A 770 5.24 27.30 37.14
N SER A 771 6.10 27.63 36.16
CA SER A 771 5.73 28.31 34.94
C SER A 771 5.69 27.29 33.81
N GLN A 772 4.63 27.32 33.00
CA GLN A 772 4.55 26.45 31.85
C GLN A 772 5.40 27.04 30.70
N ARG A 773 6.24 26.22 30.12
CA ARG A 773 7.06 26.54 28.95
C ARG A 773 6.31 26.28 27.68
N GLU A 774 6.77 26.84 26.58
CA GLU A 774 6.22 26.60 25.24
C GLU A 774 6.35 25.15 24.77
N ASP A 775 7.31 24.40 25.31
CA ASP A 775 7.52 22.98 25.04
C ASP A 775 6.65 22.04 25.91
N GLY A 776 5.73 22.65 26.68
CA GLY A 776 4.78 21.95 27.54
C GLY A 776 5.37 21.49 28.88
N PHE A 777 6.64 21.70 29.16
CA PHE A 777 7.20 21.47 30.48
C PHE A 777 6.81 22.57 31.44
N TRP A 778 6.64 22.19 32.68
CA TRP A 778 6.57 23.12 33.80
C TRP A 778 7.95 23.29 34.40
N GLU A 779 8.36 24.51 34.76
CA GLU A 779 9.64 24.79 35.34
C GLU A 779 9.52 25.70 36.56
N THR A 780 10.39 25.49 37.53
CA THR A 780 10.60 26.40 38.67
C THR A 780 12.04 26.29 39.15
N LYS A 781 12.48 27.32 39.86
CA LYS A 781 13.79 27.32 40.55
C LYS A 781 13.59 27.24 42.03
N LEU A 782 14.40 26.44 42.68
CA LEU A 782 14.51 26.39 44.13
C LEU A 782 15.96 26.69 44.58
N SER A 783 16.13 27.18 45.78
CA SER A 783 17.45 27.29 46.39
C SER A 783 17.71 26.04 47.18
N VAL A 784 18.73 25.27 46.81
CA VAL A 784 19.12 24.08 47.50
C VAL A 784 19.55 24.47 48.95
N PRO A 785 19.01 23.83 50.00
CA PRO A 785 19.37 24.17 51.37
C PRO A 785 20.89 24.16 51.59
N ALA A 786 21.40 25.12 52.37
CA ALA A 786 22.80 25.18 52.74
C ALA A 786 23.20 24.03 53.71
N THR A 787 22.20 23.39 54.27
CA THR A 787 22.35 22.18 55.11
C THR A 787 21.31 21.19 54.64
N GLY A 788 21.61 19.92 54.65
CA GLY A 788 20.72 18.86 54.17
C GLY A 788 21.49 17.92 53.22
N THR A 789 20.99 16.72 53.10
CA THR A 789 21.61 15.66 52.30
C THR A 789 20.70 15.14 51.20
N THR A 790 19.37 15.41 51.29
CA THR A 790 18.42 14.90 50.34
C THR A 790 17.28 15.90 50.09
N LEU A 791 16.99 16.26 48.84
CA LEU A 791 15.77 16.94 48.48
C LEU A 791 14.67 15.91 48.27
N ASN A 792 13.46 16.19 48.79
CA ASN A 792 12.27 15.40 48.61
C ASN A 792 11.25 16.28 47.90
N PHE A 793 10.60 15.80 46.85
CA PHE A 793 9.61 16.62 46.13
C PHE A 793 8.54 15.78 45.42
N ALA A 794 7.41 16.42 45.18
CA ALA A 794 6.24 15.95 44.46
C ALA A 794 5.57 17.13 43.75
N PHE A 795 4.59 16.89 42.89
CA PHE A 795 3.88 17.93 42.16
C PHE A 795 2.40 17.90 42.47
N THR A 796 1.76 19.08 42.44
CA THR A 796 0.32 19.20 42.67
C THR A 796 -0.27 20.35 41.85
N ASP A 797 -1.50 20.17 41.39
CA ASP A 797 -2.32 21.23 40.80
C ASP A 797 -3.27 21.89 41.84
N GLY A 798 -3.18 21.44 43.08
CA GLY A 798 -4.04 21.86 44.18
C GLY A 798 -5.16 20.86 44.49
N ASN A 799 -5.54 20.02 43.54
CA ASN A 799 -6.57 18.99 43.71
C ASN A 799 -5.97 17.58 43.58
N ASN A 800 -5.01 17.42 42.66
CA ASN A 800 -4.37 16.15 42.38
C ASN A 800 -2.88 16.20 42.72
N TRP A 801 -2.30 15.03 42.93
CA TRP A 801 -0.89 14.85 43.18
C TRP A 801 -0.25 13.92 42.21
N ASP A 802 0.91 14.30 41.73
CA ASP A 802 1.88 13.37 41.12
C ASP A 802 3.04 13.21 42.11
N ASN A 803 3.11 12.03 42.67
CA ASN A 803 4.10 11.66 43.68
C ASN A 803 4.89 10.41 43.34
N ASN A 804 5.07 10.19 42.01
CA ASN A 804 5.83 9.03 41.53
C ASN A 804 5.26 7.69 42.05
N GLY A 805 3.95 7.52 41.96
CA GLY A 805 3.29 6.29 42.44
C GLY A 805 3.44 6.03 43.92
N GLY A 806 3.54 7.10 44.75
CA GLY A 806 3.70 7.02 46.18
C GLY A 806 5.14 7.05 46.68
N ASN A 807 6.14 7.02 45.78
CA ASN A 807 7.57 7.00 46.15
C ASN A 807 8.21 8.38 46.24
N ASN A 808 7.53 9.42 45.77
CA ASN A 808 8.06 10.77 45.60
C ASN A 808 9.35 10.81 44.75
N TRP A 809 9.86 11.99 44.48
CA TRP A 809 11.20 12.16 43.94
C TRP A 809 12.16 12.59 45.02
N ASN A 810 13.35 12.02 44.96
CA ASN A 810 14.38 12.28 45.97
C ASN A 810 15.71 12.52 45.23
N GLU A 811 16.39 13.61 45.55
CA GLU A 811 17.69 13.97 44.98
C GLU A 811 18.72 14.19 46.04
N THR A 812 19.91 13.64 45.85
CA THR A 812 21.03 13.81 46.81
C THR A 812 21.62 15.21 46.72
N ILE A 813 21.71 15.90 47.83
CA ILE A 813 22.37 17.20 47.94
C ILE A 813 23.86 16.97 48.16
N SER A 814 24.68 17.49 47.25
CA SER A 814 26.14 17.45 47.39
C SER A 814 26.65 18.71 48.16
N PRO A 815 27.75 18.65 48.90
CA PRO A 815 28.42 19.84 49.41
C PRO A 815 28.80 20.80 48.25
N SER A 816 28.74 22.09 48.51
CA SER A 816 29.07 23.17 47.56
C SER A 816 30.54 23.21 47.22
#